data_3ebfae6ac29b12c745d7738ab7162513
#
_entry.id   3ebfae6ac29b12c745d7738ab7162513
#
_cell.length_a   1.000
_cell.length_b   1.000
_cell.length_c   1.000
_cell.angle_alpha   90.00
_cell.angle_beta   90.00
_cell.angle_gamma   90.00
#
_symmetry.space_group_name_H-M   'P 1'
#
loop_
_entity.id
_entity.type
_entity.pdbx_description
1 polymer ?
#
loop_
_entity_poly.entity_id
_entity_poly.type
_entity_poly.pdbx_seq_one_letter_code
_entity_poly.pdbx_strand_id
1 'polypeptide(L)'
;MLPVAVRRMPRVPVGAVMTLAASLLAPASAWAGMPHGGSVVGRQPACTTPAASDDRAALWAPPLDRIVTIRLEEGSVRDAIDRLATAARVELSYSAELLPTTRRACLVAARVPVGAVLETLLVGTGLRPIVLASTQVVLAPSRVSRGTREGQGSRHASVLDRVVVTGSPDGAPQRGSPFALDVIDGAQLSQHGAGTLGEALDLSVPGIWTWANAAGSITARYGSIRGASSFGVSAPKLYLDGIEVANPLLVTQLDPARIARVEVIRGPQGAALYGADAISGVVNILTRSDGTSDGRAQRQISATAGVSNTAYAPRDPLVQEHAASLRRGSPSRSLGMGLTLGTVGAFVPGASERRLLADANARVTRDHAVLSGTARLSLQQANASTEPVPDGGDDYGVAGSGQDVAHYTVGGNVAIMPSLRWTHTIIAGVDGYRVRGLSAAALPGPLQASSAAQIGDSDGAADRASLRFRSVGRFDLTPATLLTLTLGAEQAITGEVLGRASASVLAAPRGGGTGAPGPGALTRPLLGASREQTTYANHGLLAQGVMAWHDRWFLSAGARVERTTGATPLPQQSVLPMLGATYVRDLGGAAVKLRGAYGTGIRPARTLVRNATWMGAASWASAANLEAERQSGTEFGGDVLVGSRLSLHLTRFDQRAAGLIQPVSTLTTTVASNGRPVRRMAYTLQNVGAITNRGWEVDASTRLARLSLSGALSLVESRVAQLAEGYRGELRVGDRMLDVPSSTMSLSAAYGSGRWTLTTAAIRAADWVGYDRAAIADALAATTAPRELDGPALRRYWLSYGAVTRWRAGVTYRLRGDLSLLVSGDNLLNVQTGAPDNTAVMAGRTMTAGVRTVF
;
A
#
# COMPACT_ATOMS: atom_id res chain seq x y z
N MET A 1 19.08 6.64 -42.05
CA MET A 1 20.04 7.00 -40.99
C MET A 1 20.16 8.50 -40.92
N LEU A 2 19.45 9.15 -40.08
CA LEU A 2 19.63 10.57 -39.73
C LEU A 2 19.78 10.60 -38.20
N PRO A 3 20.76 11.26 -37.62
CA PRO A 3 20.95 11.31 -36.17
C PRO A 3 19.89 12.23 -35.56
N VAL A 4 18.97 11.65 -34.83
CA VAL A 4 18.06 12.39 -33.96
C VAL A 4 18.91 12.98 -32.85
N ALA A 5 19.04 14.30 -32.83
CA ALA A 5 19.74 15.06 -31.80
C ALA A 5 19.02 14.81 -30.46
N VAL A 6 19.59 13.98 -29.61
CA VAL A 6 19.21 13.82 -28.22
C VAL A 6 19.47 15.13 -27.50
N ARG A 7 18.45 15.99 -27.36
CA ARG A 7 18.48 17.09 -26.41
C ARG A 7 18.59 16.49 -24.99
N ARG A 8 19.72 16.74 -24.38
CA ARG A 8 20.00 16.40 -22.99
C ARG A 8 18.87 16.96 -22.12
N MET A 9 18.16 16.09 -21.42
CA MET A 9 17.22 16.46 -20.34
C MET A 9 17.97 17.24 -19.26
N PRO A 10 17.31 18.20 -18.57
CA PRO A 10 17.90 18.85 -17.41
C PRO A 10 18.23 17.77 -16.36
N ARG A 11 19.49 17.66 -16.03
CA ARG A 11 19.98 16.84 -14.94
C ARG A 11 19.39 17.39 -13.65
N VAL A 12 18.52 16.62 -12.99
CA VAL A 12 18.21 16.86 -11.58
C VAL A 12 19.54 16.71 -10.84
N PRO A 13 19.99 17.73 -10.10
CA PRO A 13 21.25 17.63 -9.39
C PRO A 13 21.11 16.63 -8.24
N VAL A 14 21.60 15.42 -8.44
CA VAL A 14 21.70 14.37 -7.43
C VAL A 14 22.50 14.85 -6.20
N GLY A 15 23.29 15.92 -6.35
CA GLY A 15 24.01 16.55 -5.26
C GLY A 15 23.16 17.27 -4.20
N ALA A 16 21.95 17.73 -4.54
CA ALA A 16 21.09 18.44 -3.58
C ALA A 16 20.37 17.50 -2.58
N VAL A 17 20.19 16.23 -2.95
CA VAL A 17 19.54 15.25 -2.07
C VAL A 17 20.52 14.70 -1.02
N MET A 18 21.81 14.63 -1.34
CA MET A 18 22.83 14.17 -0.38
C MET A 18 23.25 15.26 0.63
N THR A 19 23.13 16.53 0.28
CA THR A 19 23.53 17.64 1.17
C THR A 19 22.58 17.89 2.32
N LEU A 20 21.28 17.58 2.17
CA LEU A 20 20.31 17.73 3.26
C LEU A 20 20.47 16.65 4.35
N ALA A 21 20.96 15.46 4.00
CA ALA A 21 21.21 14.39 4.97
C ALA A 21 22.52 14.62 5.76
N ALA A 22 23.50 15.36 5.21
CA ALA A 22 24.79 15.60 5.84
C ALA A 22 24.78 16.75 6.85
N SER A 23 23.87 17.72 6.68
CA SER A 23 23.81 18.91 7.54
C SER A 23 23.19 18.68 8.93
N LEU A 24 22.60 17.50 9.17
CA LEU A 24 21.99 17.13 10.46
C LEU A 24 22.93 16.37 11.41
N LEU A 25 24.21 16.17 11.04
CA LEU A 25 25.17 15.35 11.78
C LEU A 25 26.37 16.13 12.34
N ALA A 26 26.21 17.39 12.70
CA ALA A 26 27.27 18.11 13.42
C ALA A 26 27.37 17.61 14.87
N PRO A 27 28.57 17.24 15.38
CA PRO A 27 28.75 16.77 16.72
C PRO A 27 28.74 17.95 17.73
N ALA A 28 27.80 17.93 18.66
CA ALA A 28 27.88 18.77 19.84
C ALA A 28 28.75 18.09 20.88
N SER A 29 30.01 18.48 20.95
CA SER A 29 30.88 18.18 22.06
C SER A 29 30.87 19.36 23.04
N ALA A 30 31.05 19.01 24.31
CA ALA A 30 31.28 19.83 25.50
C ALA A 30 30.04 20.41 26.23
N TRP A 31 29.83 19.78 27.37
CA TRP A 31 29.86 20.50 28.65
C TRP A 31 29.95 19.44 29.78
N ALA A 32 31.09 19.46 30.44
CA ALA A 32 31.36 18.74 31.68
C ALA A 32 31.36 19.75 32.84
N GLY A 33 30.92 19.30 34.01
CA GLY A 33 31.37 19.82 35.31
C GLY A 33 30.28 20.29 36.27
N MET A 34 30.16 19.60 37.34
CA MET A 34 30.31 19.89 38.76
C MET A 34 29.17 19.43 39.67
N PRO A 35 29.28 19.42 41.03
CA PRO A 35 29.85 18.34 41.79
C PRO A 35 28.90 17.77 42.89
N HIS A 36 29.42 16.79 43.62
CA HIS A 36 28.81 16.05 44.71
C HIS A 36 28.39 16.85 45.95
N GLY A 37 27.32 16.41 46.61
CA GLY A 37 26.95 16.81 47.97
C GLY A 37 25.93 15.91 48.65
N GLY A 38 26.35 15.22 49.71
CA GLY A 38 25.50 14.92 50.85
C GLY A 38 24.78 13.58 50.92
N SER A 39 25.34 12.61 51.60
CA SER A 39 24.72 11.37 52.06
C SER A 39 23.71 11.62 53.16
N VAL A 40 22.48 11.14 53.01
CA VAL A 40 21.54 10.87 54.09
C VAL A 40 21.21 9.38 54.07
N VAL A 41 21.61 8.67 55.14
CA VAL A 41 21.28 7.28 55.40
C VAL A 41 19.80 7.17 55.74
N GLY A 42 19.00 6.69 54.78
CA GLY A 42 17.59 6.34 54.98
C GLY A 42 17.36 4.87 54.68
N ARG A 43 16.60 4.19 55.52
CA ARG A 43 16.22 2.78 55.44
C ARG A 43 15.99 2.29 54.04
N GLN A 44 16.60 1.15 53.68
CA GLN A 44 16.39 0.45 52.41
C GLN A 44 14.91 0.10 52.24
N PRO A 45 14.22 0.58 51.19
CA PRO A 45 12.89 0.10 50.88
C PRO A 45 12.99 -1.32 50.32
N ALA A 46 12.12 -2.22 50.82
CA ALA A 46 12.01 -3.57 50.26
C ALA A 46 11.68 -3.50 48.74
N CYS A 47 12.46 -4.25 47.93
CA CYS A 47 12.23 -4.29 46.49
C CYS A 47 10.87 -4.87 46.16
N THR A 48 10.12 -4.23 45.28
CA THR A 48 8.78 -4.64 44.85
C THR A 48 8.90 -5.87 43.94
N THR A 49 8.10 -6.90 44.17
CA THR A 49 8.01 -8.10 43.32
C THR A 49 6.67 -8.09 42.60
N PRO A 50 6.64 -7.97 41.27
CA PRO A 50 5.39 -8.09 40.51
C PRO A 50 4.80 -9.50 40.65
N ALA A 51 3.49 -9.62 40.67
CA ALA A 51 2.81 -10.90 40.78
C ALA A 51 3.12 -11.78 39.54
N ALA A 52 3.82 -12.89 39.78
CA ALA A 52 4.13 -13.87 38.76
C ALA A 52 2.87 -14.74 38.48
N SER A 53 2.36 -14.68 37.24
CA SER A 53 1.50 -15.75 36.73
C SER A 53 1.65 -15.82 35.20
N ASP A 54 2.02 -16.98 34.70
CA ASP A 54 2.10 -17.28 33.24
C ASP A 54 0.76 -17.02 32.54
N ASP A 55 -0.37 -17.19 33.23
CA ASP A 55 -1.70 -16.89 32.71
C ASP A 55 -1.96 -15.40 32.44
N ARG A 56 -1.25 -14.49 33.10
CA ARG A 56 -1.41 -13.05 32.87
C ARG A 56 -0.65 -12.56 31.62
N ALA A 57 0.35 -13.29 31.16
CA ALA A 57 1.10 -12.92 29.94
C ALA A 57 0.19 -12.88 28.71
N ALA A 58 -0.82 -13.75 28.66
CA ALA A 58 -1.77 -13.82 27.55
C ALA A 58 -2.74 -12.63 27.48
N LEU A 59 -2.83 -11.82 28.53
CA LEU A 59 -3.70 -10.63 28.59
C LEU A 59 -3.05 -9.37 28.01
N TRP A 60 -1.73 -9.40 27.79
CA TRP A 60 -0.97 -8.26 27.29
C TRP A 60 -0.84 -8.31 25.78
N ALA A 61 -1.02 -7.13 25.13
CA ALA A 61 -0.71 -7.00 23.71
C ALA A 61 0.79 -7.09 23.46
N PRO A 62 1.26 -7.75 22.38
CA PRO A 62 2.66 -7.69 22.00
C PRO A 62 3.12 -6.23 21.80
N PRO A 63 4.32 -5.85 22.31
CA PRO A 63 5.36 -6.66 22.92
C PRO A 63 5.31 -6.76 24.45
N LEU A 64 4.24 -6.29 25.07
CA LEU A 64 4.06 -6.27 26.53
C LEU A 64 3.81 -7.68 27.11
N ASP A 65 3.44 -8.65 26.29
CA ASP A 65 3.27 -10.07 26.61
C ASP A 65 4.60 -10.83 26.76
N ARG A 66 5.73 -10.23 26.39
CA ARG A 66 7.04 -10.86 26.49
C ARG A 66 7.42 -11.12 27.94
N ILE A 67 7.87 -12.35 28.20
CA ILE A 67 8.30 -12.75 29.53
C ILE A 67 9.74 -12.32 29.77
N VAL A 68 9.97 -11.59 30.86
CA VAL A 68 11.31 -11.16 31.27
C VAL A 68 11.65 -11.65 32.67
N THR A 69 12.96 -11.86 32.87
CA THR A 69 13.56 -12.02 34.18
C THR A 69 14.57 -10.90 34.37
N ILE A 70 14.29 -10.02 35.32
CA ILE A 70 15.11 -8.82 35.52
C ILE A 70 15.22 -8.48 37.01
N ARG A 71 16.40 -8.10 37.44
CA ARG A 71 16.68 -7.57 38.76
C ARG A 71 17.16 -6.13 38.62
N LEU A 72 16.35 -5.21 39.09
CA LEU A 72 16.66 -3.78 39.11
C LEU A 72 16.99 -3.40 40.55
N GLU A 73 18.26 -3.19 40.81
CA GLU A 73 18.75 -2.63 42.07
C GLU A 73 18.50 -1.14 42.12
N GLU A 74 18.59 -0.50 43.28
CA GLU A 74 18.26 0.91 43.45
C GLU A 74 18.78 1.84 42.35
N GLY A 75 17.88 2.33 41.53
CA GLY A 75 18.12 3.24 40.42
C GLY A 75 16.97 4.21 40.23
N SER A 76 17.10 5.14 39.31
CA SER A 76 15.95 5.96 38.91
C SER A 76 14.90 5.11 38.16
N VAL A 77 13.62 5.51 38.23
CA VAL A 77 12.56 4.86 37.43
C VAL A 77 12.93 4.86 35.96
N ARG A 78 13.62 5.88 35.48
CA ARG A 78 14.09 6.00 34.11
C ARG A 78 15.11 4.89 33.77
N ASP A 79 16.14 4.70 34.62
CA ASP A 79 17.15 3.66 34.40
C ASP A 79 16.51 2.26 34.45
N ALA A 80 15.51 2.08 35.32
CA ALA A 80 14.75 0.84 35.40
C ALA A 80 13.97 0.55 34.13
N ILE A 81 13.31 1.56 33.55
CA ILE A 81 12.57 1.47 32.27
C ILE A 81 13.55 1.17 31.11
N ASP A 82 14.69 1.86 31.04
CA ASP A 82 15.66 1.66 29.97
C ASP A 82 16.30 0.25 30.02
N ARG A 83 16.60 -0.24 31.24
CA ARG A 83 17.08 -1.63 31.43
C ARG A 83 16.00 -2.66 31.05
N LEU A 84 14.75 -2.42 31.41
CA LEU A 84 13.63 -3.27 31.03
C LEU A 84 13.46 -3.30 29.51
N ALA A 85 13.51 -2.15 28.86
CA ALA A 85 13.44 -2.02 27.40
C ALA A 85 14.49 -2.85 26.71
N THR A 86 15.75 -2.79 27.21
CA THR A 86 16.88 -3.56 26.69
C THR A 86 16.69 -5.06 26.90
N ALA A 87 16.33 -5.47 28.12
CA ALA A 87 16.13 -6.88 28.48
C ALA A 87 14.98 -7.52 27.69
N ALA A 88 13.90 -6.78 27.47
CA ALA A 88 12.73 -7.22 26.73
C ALA A 88 12.86 -7.07 25.20
N ARG A 89 13.89 -6.39 24.72
CA ARG A 89 14.04 -5.97 23.30
C ARG A 89 12.81 -5.19 22.81
N VAL A 90 12.34 -4.25 23.63
CA VAL A 90 11.20 -3.37 23.36
C VAL A 90 11.71 -1.94 23.26
N GLU A 91 11.25 -1.24 22.26
CA GLU A 91 11.52 0.19 22.11
C GLU A 91 10.50 0.99 22.94
N LEU A 92 10.95 1.53 24.06
CA LEU A 92 10.14 2.39 24.91
C LEU A 92 10.43 3.85 24.57
N SER A 93 9.40 4.55 24.10
CA SER A 93 9.46 5.99 23.84
C SER A 93 8.66 6.74 24.93
N TYR A 94 9.28 7.72 25.57
CA TYR A 94 8.64 8.56 26.57
C TYR A 94 9.29 9.95 26.61
N SER A 95 8.52 10.97 27.03
CA SER A 95 9.11 12.28 27.35
C SER A 95 9.80 12.20 28.70
N ALA A 96 11.05 12.64 28.76
CA ALA A 96 11.85 12.62 29.97
C ALA A 96 11.23 13.44 31.12
N GLU A 97 10.45 14.46 30.78
CA GLU A 97 9.77 15.34 31.76
C GLU A 97 8.57 14.67 32.44
N LEU A 98 8.01 13.62 31.83
CA LEU A 98 6.88 12.88 32.40
C LEU A 98 7.29 11.86 33.45
N LEU A 99 8.56 11.53 33.57
CA LEU A 99 9.08 10.61 34.56
C LEU A 99 9.66 11.40 35.76
N PRO A 100 9.21 11.12 36.99
CA PRO A 100 9.77 11.77 38.18
C PRO A 100 11.25 11.37 38.34
N THR A 101 12.13 12.35 38.24
CA THR A 101 13.59 12.15 38.34
C THR A 101 14.06 11.76 39.73
N THR A 102 13.26 12.07 40.76
CA THR A 102 13.57 11.83 42.16
C THR A 102 13.16 10.47 42.70
N ARG A 103 12.32 9.75 41.94
CA ARG A 103 11.79 8.45 42.39
C ARG A 103 12.77 7.34 42.09
N ARG A 104 13.17 6.61 43.14
CA ARG A 104 13.96 5.39 43.02
C ARG A 104 13.06 4.17 42.85
N ALA A 105 13.50 3.22 42.03
CA ALA A 105 12.85 1.92 41.80
C ALA A 105 13.80 0.80 42.22
N CYS A 106 13.28 -0.16 42.97
CA CYS A 106 13.89 -1.46 43.20
C CYS A 106 12.86 -2.51 42.89
N LEU A 107 13.21 -3.46 41.96
CA LEU A 107 12.27 -4.45 41.48
C LEU A 107 12.98 -5.76 41.16
N VAL A 108 12.38 -6.87 41.58
CA VAL A 108 12.82 -8.21 41.22
C VAL A 108 11.67 -8.91 40.50
N ALA A 109 11.84 -9.20 39.22
CA ALA A 109 10.88 -9.91 38.39
C ALA A 109 11.51 -11.20 37.85
N ALA A 110 10.89 -12.33 38.13
CA ALA A 110 11.28 -13.63 37.61
C ALA A 110 10.15 -14.20 36.75
N ARG A 111 10.39 -14.34 35.43
CA ARG A 111 9.38 -14.85 34.45
C ARG A 111 8.06 -14.06 34.48
N VAL A 112 8.11 -12.74 34.37
CA VAL A 112 6.98 -11.84 34.45
C VAL A 112 6.79 -11.13 33.09
N PRO A 113 5.56 -10.88 32.62
CA PRO A 113 5.32 -10.08 31.39
C PRO A 113 5.86 -8.66 31.54
N VAL A 114 6.42 -8.13 30.46
CA VAL A 114 6.91 -6.73 30.38
C VAL A 114 5.85 -5.74 30.82
N GLY A 115 4.58 -5.98 30.44
CA GLY A 115 3.47 -5.14 30.81
C GLY A 115 3.29 -5.04 32.33
N ALA A 116 3.37 -6.14 33.06
CA ALA A 116 3.23 -6.17 34.51
C ALA A 116 4.42 -5.48 35.22
N VAL A 117 5.63 -5.64 34.66
CA VAL A 117 6.82 -4.92 35.16
C VAL A 117 6.67 -3.42 34.96
N LEU A 118 6.21 -2.98 33.76
CA LEU A 118 5.95 -1.58 33.48
C LEU A 118 4.86 -1.00 34.37
N GLU A 119 3.75 -1.71 34.58
CA GLU A 119 2.71 -1.25 35.51
C GLU A 119 3.28 -0.98 36.90
N THR A 120 4.09 -1.91 37.41
CA THR A 120 4.71 -1.75 38.74
C THR A 120 5.65 -0.54 38.79
N LEU A 121 6.46 -0.32 37.78
CA LEU A 121 7.36 0.83 37.68
C LEU A 121 6.61 2.17 37.52
N LEU A 122 5.46 2.15 36.81
CA LEU A 122 4.69 3.34 36.51
C LEU A 122 3.63 3.70 37.57
N VAL A 123 3.42 2.88 38.61
CA VAL A 123 2.50 3.20 39.71
C VAL A 123 2.81 4.59 40.29
N GLY A 124 1.81 5.47 40.30
CA GLY A 124 1.94 6.84 40.85
C GLY A 124 2.68 7.83 39.95
N THR A 125 3.12 7.45 38.74
CA THR A 125 3.67 8.40 37.77
C THR A 125 2.59 9.07 36.91
N GLY A 126 1.37 8.52 36.89
CA GLY A 126 0.32 8.97 35.99
C GLY A 126 0.54 8.58 34.53
N LEU A 127 1.47 7.66 34.26
CA LEU A 127 1.77 7.16 32.92
C LEU A 127 1.23 5.73 32.73
N ARG A 128 0.91 5.39 31.49
CA ARG A 128 0.55 4.04 31.06
C ARG A 128 1.28 3.67 29.77
N PRO A 129 1.61 2.38 29.56
CA PRO A 129 2.18 1.93 28.32
C PRO A 129 1.11 1.87 27.21
N ILE A 130 1.44 2.37 26.03
CA ILE A 130 0.62 2.31 24.81
C ILE A 130 1.45 1.60 23.73
N VAL A 131 0.92 0.52 23.16
CA VAL A 131 1.59 -0.22 22.11
C VAL A 131 1.39 0.48 20.78
N LEU A 132 2.49 0.81 20.10
CA LEU A 132 2.48 1.35 18.75
C LEU A 132 2.70 0.27 17.69
N ALA A 133 3.62 -0.66 17.97
CA ALA A 133 3.98 -1.76 17.08
C ALA A 133 4.43 -2.98 17.89
N SER A 134 4.68 -4.11 17.24
CA SER A 134 5.12 -5.36 17.88
C SER A 134 6.45 -5.28 18.63
N THR A 135 7.17 -4.17 18.50
CA THR A 135 8.41 -3.88 19.23
C THR A 135 8.39 -2.53 19.92
N GLN A 136 7.40 -1.68 19.67
CA GLN A 136 7.38 -0.28 20.09
C GLN A 136 6.24 0.03 21.05
N VAL A 137 6.59 0.63 22.19
CA VAL A 137 5.66 1.07 23.23
C VAL A 137 5.96 2.52 23.62
N VAL A 138 4.92 3.33 23.75
CA VAL A 138 5.03 4.71 24.23
C VAL A 138 4.43 4.80 25.63
N LEU A 139 5.11 5.50 26.53
CA LEU A 139 4.54 5.84 27.82
C LEU A 139 3.80 7.17 27.70
N ALA A 140 2.48 7.13 27.86
CA ALA A 140 1.61 8.31 27.80
C ALA A 140 0.90 8.56 29.14
N PRO A 141 0.46 9.81 29.42
CA PRO A 141 -0.27 10.13 30.62
C PRO A 141 -1.51 9.26 30.78
N SER A 142 -1.64 8.65 31.95
CA SER A 142 -2.85 7.95 32.38
C SER A 142 -3.85 8.99 32.87
N ARG A 143 -5.12 8.89 32.46
CA ARG A 143 -6.19 9.69 33.05
C ARG A 143 -6.41 9.21 34.49
N VAL A 144 -5.88 9.93 35.44
CA VAL A 144 -6.23 9.71 36.82
C VAL A 144 -7.57 10.42 37.06
N SER A 145 -8.65 9.67 37.11
CA SER A 145 -9.89 10.12 37.75
C SER A 145 -9.55 10.37 39.23
N ARG A 146 -9.41 11.62 39.64
CA ARG A 146 -9.43 12.01 41.04
C ARG A 146 -10.86 11.78 41.53
N GLY A 147 -11.11 10.63 42.03
CA GLY A 147 -12.39 10.38 42.73
C GLY A 147 -12.79 8.93 42.73
N THR A 148 -12.75 8.33 43.91
CA THR A 148 -13.43 7.17 44.42
C THR A 148 -13.00 5.74 44.03
N ARG A 149 -12.45 5.12 45.04
CA ARG A 149 -12.63 3.72 45.49
C ARG A 149 -12.11 2.57 44.64
N GLU A 150 -11.17 1.89 45.29
CA GLU A 150 -10.98 0.43 45.32
C GLU A 150 -12.00 -0.39 44.55
N GLY A 151 -11.55 -1.06 43.47
CA GLY A 151 -12.29 -2.12 42.82
C GLY A 151 -12.28 -2.16 41.29
N GLN A 152 -11.61 -1.25 40.58
CA GLN A 152 -11.41 -1.42 39.13
C GLN A 152 -9.96 -1.84 38.89
N GLY A 153 -9.78 -3.13 38.64
CA GLY A 153 -8.49 -3.67 38.22
C GLY A 153 -7.90 -2.83 37.07
N SER A 154 -6.60 -2.55 37.17
CA SER A 154 -5.84 -1.87 36.12
C SER A 154 -6.14 -2.52 34.78
N ARG A 155 -6.66 -1.75 33.83
CA ARG A 155 -6.90 -2.27 32.47
C ARG A 155 -5.56 -2.57 31.84
N HIS A 156 -5.31 -3.83 31.55
CA HIS A 156 -4.16 -4.21 30.76
C HIS A 156 -4.28 -3.61 29.34
N ALA A 157 -3.17 -3.12 28.79
CA ALA A 157 -3.15 -2.65 27.39
C ALA A 157 -3.55 -3.79 26.45
N SER A 158 -4.71 -3.65 25.83
CA SER A 158 -5.25 -4.63 24.87
C SER A 158 -4.79 -4.31 23.44
N VAL A 159 -5.03 -5.23 22.51
CA VAL A 159 -4.79 -4.97 21.07
C VAL A 159 -5.59 -3.76 20.58
N LEU A 160 -6.76 -3.49 21.17
CA LEU A 160 -7.58 -2.32 20.84
C LEU A 160 -6.97 -0.98 21.30
N ASP A 161 -6.03 -1.00 22.24
CA ASP A 161 -5.33 0.20 22.71
C ASP A 161 -4.12 0.54 21.84
N ARG A 162 -3.87 -0.23 20.78
CA ARG A 162 -2.86 0.06 19.77
C ARG A 162 -3.16 1.39 19.10
N VAL A 163 -2.15 2.25 19.05
CA VAL A 163 -2.27 3.54 18.40
C VAL A 163 -2.11 3.38 16.89
N VAL A 164 -3.09 3.84 16.14
CA VAL A 164 -3.11 3.85 14.68
C VAL A 164 -3.00 5.29 14.18
N VAL A 165 -2.23 5.48 13.12
CA VAL A 165 -2.04 6.79 12.48
C VAL A 165 -3.11 7.03 11.42
N THR A 166 -3.58 5.96 10.79
CA THR A 166 -4.64 5.98 9.79
C THR A 166 -6.00 6.03 10.48
N GLY A 167 -6.82 6.97 10.13
CA GLY A 167 -8.13 7.14 10.78
C GLY A 167 -8.11 8.02 12.03
N SER A 168 -6.92 8.36 12.52
CA SER A 168 -6.71 9.44 13.49
C SER A 168 -5.40 10.14 13.20
N PRO A 169 -5.41 11.44 13.02
CA PRO A 169 -4.24 12.21 12.60
C PRO A 169 -3.05 12.16 13.56
N ASP A 170 -3.32 11.86 14.81
CA ASP A 170 -2.38 11.91 15.94
C ASP A 170 -2.01 10.55 16.50
N GLY A 171 -2.52 9.48 15.86
CA GLY A 171 -2.53 8.19 16.49
C GLY A 171 -3.58 8.13 17.60
N ALA A 172 -4.76 7.61 17.30
CA ALA A 172 -5.76 7.25 18.29
C ALA A 172 -5.77 5.74 18.53
N PRO A 173 -6.20 5.30 19.72
CA PRO A 173 -6.40 3.88 19.93
C PRO A 173 -7.39 3.30 18.90
N GLN A 174 -7.09 2.15 18.34
CA GLN A 174 -7.96 1.43 17.41
C GLN A 174 -9.35 1.16 18.01
N ARG A 175 -9.43 1.17 19.34
CA ARG A 175 -10.67 1.05 20.15
C ARG A 175 -11.77 2.00 19.68
N GLY A 176 -11.44 3.27 19.42
CA GLY A 176 -12.39 4.31 19.01
C GLY A 176 -12.68 4.38 17.51
N SER A 177 -12.03 3.58 16.67
CA SER A 177 -12.24 3.62 15.22
C SER A 177 -13.61 3.04 14.84
N PRO A 178 -14.49 3.79 14.17
CA PRO A 178 -15.82 3.31 13.82
C PRO A 178 -15.86 2.50 12.52
N PHE A 179 -14.80 2.51 11.72
CA PHE A 179 -14.71 1.83 10.44
C PHE A 179 -13.77 0.62 10.49
N ALA A 180 -13.86 -0.23 9.46
CA ALA A 180 -12.94 -1.33 9.25
C ALA A 180 -11.53 -0.80 9.01
N LEU A 181 -10.64 -1.07 9.95
CA LEU A 181 -9.25 -0.66 9.93
C LEU A 181 -8.36 -1.88 10.17
N ASP A 182 -7.64 -2.28 9.14
CA ASP A 182 -6.64 -3.33 9.26
C ASP A 182 -5.29 -2.73 9.63
N VAL A 183 -4.63 -3.32 10.60
CA VAL A 183 -3.29 -2.91 11.05
C VAL A 183 -2.39 -4.13 10.98
N ILE A 184 -1.55 -4.17 9.97
CA ILE A 184 -0.70 -5.32 9.65
C ILE A 184 0.74 -4.97 9.98
N ASP A 185 1.33 -5.65 10.93
CA ASP A 185 2.71 -5.43 11.32
C ASP A 185 3.69 -5.98 10.30
N GLY A 186 4.84 -5.34 10.16
CA GLY A 186 5.92 -5.82 9.30
C GLY A 186 6.43 -7.22 9.66
N ALA A 187 6.30 -7.64 10.93
CA ALA A 187 6.56 -9.02 11.34
C ALA A 187 5.54 -10.00 10.73
N GLN A 188 4.27 -9.64 10.71
CA GLN A 188 3.20 -10.41 10.09
C GLN A 188 3.38 -10.48 8.57
N LEU A 189 3.67 -9.35 7.90
CA LEU A 189 3.98 -9.31 6.47
C LEU A 189 5.14 -10.25 6.12
N SER A 190 6.19 -10.25 6.92
CA SER A 190 7.36 -11.12 6.72
C SER A 190 7.06 -12.59 6.98
N GLN A 191 6.14 -12.91 7.90
CA GLN A 191 5.71 -14.30 8.18
C GLN A 191 4.95 -14.93 7.02
N HIS A 192 4.27 -14.14 6.19
CA HIS A 192 3.56 -14.63 5.02
C HIS A 192 4.50 -15.10 3.90
N GLY A 193 5.80 -14.81 3.99
CA GLY A 193 6.78 -15.15 2.97
C GLY A 193 6.57 -14.44 1.64
N ALA A 194 5.78 -13.35 1.62
CA ALA A 194 5.53 -12.55 0.43
C ALA A 194 6.80 -11.87 -0.05
N GLY A 195 7.08 -11.93 -1.34
CA GLY A 195 8.23 -11.27 -1.97
C GLY A 195 8.00 -9.78 -2.21
N THR A 196 6.73 -9.37 -2.34
CA THR A 196 6.34 -8.00 -2.64
C THR A 196 5.22 -7.52 -1.71
N LEU A 197 5.07 -6.20 -1.58
CA LEU A 197 3.98 -5.61 -0.81
C LEU A 197 2.60 -5.98 -1.39
N GLY A 198 2.45 -6.03 -2.71
CA GLY A 198 1.20 -6.43 -3.36
C GLY A 198 0.73 -7.80 -2.89
N GLU A 199 1.61 -8.78 -2.92
CA GLU A 199 1.32 -10.14 -2.42
C GLU A 199 1.03 -10.16 -0.91
N ALA A 200 1.77 -9.35 -0.14
CA ALA A 200 1.55 -9.25 1.29
C ALA A 200 0.17 -8.65 1.63
N LEU A 201 -0.31 -7.70 0.84
CA LEU A 201 -1.65 -7.13 0.96
C LEU A 201 -2.74 -8.14 0.58
N ASP A 202 -2.56 -8.89 -0.51
CA ASP A 202 -3.49 -9.95 -0.93
C ASP A 202 -3.66 -11.03 0.16
N LEU A 203 -2.60 -11.32 0.92
CA LEU A 203 -2.63 -12.28 2.02
C LEU A 203 -3.21 -11.72 3.32
N SER A 204 -3.24 -10.40 3.50
CA SER A 204 -3.50 -9.79 4.80
C SER A 204 -4.78 -8.97 4.86
N VAL A 205 -5.30 -8.49 3.74
CA VAL A 205 -6.43 -7.54 3.72
C VAL A 205 -7.61 -8.15 2.98
N PRO A 206 -8.76 -8.36 3.64
CA PRO A 206 -9.96 -8.86 2.97
C PRO A 206 -10.37 -7.95 1.81
N GLY A 207 -10.64 -8.55 0.66
CA GLY A 207 -11.15 -7.82 -0.51
C GLY A 207 -10.10 -7.04 -1.31
N ILE A 208 -8.84 -7.01 -0.90
CA ILE A 208 -7.74 -6.60 -1.77
C ILE A 208 -7.36 -7.81 -2.64
N TRP A 209 -7.25 -7.56 -3.93
CA TRP A 209 -6.68 -8.48 -4.88
C TRP A 209 -5.84 -7.70 -5.86
N THR A 210 -4.54 -7.94 -5.86
CA THR A 210 -3.64 -7.42 -6.88
C THR A 210 -3.56 -8.44 -8.00
N TRP A 211 -4.03 -8.06 -9.20
CA TRP A 211 -3.82 -8.90 -10.36
C TRP A 211 -2.31 -9.05 -10.56
N ALA A 212 -1.82 -10.28 -10.46
CA ALA A 212 -0.41 -10.56 -10.58
C ALA A 212 0.11 -10.04 -11.92
N ASN A 213 1.22 -9.36 -11.82
CA ASN A 213 1.92 -8.91 -13.01
C ASN A 213 2.57 -10.07 -13.70
N ALA A 214 2.37 -10.19 -14.99
CA ALA A 214 3.34 -10.84 -15.83
C ALA A 214 4.67 -10.08 -15.67
N ALA A 215 5.81 -10.78 -15.60
CA ALA A 215 7.08 -10.10 -15.75
C ALA A 215 7.05 -9.38 -17.09
N GLY A 216 7.34 -8.11 -17.10
CA GLY A 216 7.15 -7.25 -18.24
C GLY A 216 6.03 -6.23 -18.06
N SER A 217 5.19 -6.35 -17.03
CA SER A 217 4.28 -5.30 -16.63
C SER A 217 4.66 -4.79 -15.24
N ILE A 218 5.30 -3.65 -15.17
CA ILE A 218 5.72 -3.01 -13.92
C ILE A 218 4.51 -2.46 -13.14
N THR A 219 3.41 -2.17 -13.84
CA THR A 219 2.19 -1.65 -13.25
C THR A 219 1.26 -2.79 -12.86
N ALA A 220 1.22 -3.12 -11.57
CA ALA A 220 0.18 -3.99 -11.04
C ALA A 220 -1.20 -3.36 -11.24
N ARG A 221 -2.17 -4.17 -11.55
CA ARG A 221 -3.56 -3.78 -11.41
C ARG A 221 -4.00 -4.07 -9.98
N TYR A 222 -4.40 -3.04 -9.26
CA TYR A 222 -5.21 -3.29 -8.10
C TYR A 222 -6.57 -3.81 -8.55
N GLY A 223 -6.94 -4.98 -8.08
CA GLY A 223 -8.34 -5.34 -7.98
C GLY A 223 -9.01 -4.36 -7.02
N SER A 224 -10.30 -4.20 -7.17
CA SER A 224 -11.08 -3.30 -6.33
C SER A 224 -11.14 -3.78 -4.89
N ILE A 225 -10.96 -2.88 -3.93
CA ILE A 225 -11.38 -3.12 -2.55
C ILE A 225 -12.90 -2.97 -2.51
N ARG A 226 -13.63 -4.03 -2.07
CA ARG A 226 -15.09 -4.00 -1.92
C ARG A 226 -15.84 -3.69 -3.23
N GLY A 227 -15.40 -4.24 -4.35
CA GLY A 227 -16.04 -4.06 -5.64
C GLY A 227 -15.50 -2.86 -6.42
N ALA A 228 -16.07 -2.60 -7.60
CA ALA A 228 -15.60 -1.54 -8.46
C ALA A 228 -15.95 -0.16 -7.89
N SER A 229 -15.01 0.74 -7.88
CA SER A 229 -15.21 2.16 -7.52
C SER A 229 -14.97 3.08 -8.70
N SER A 230 -14.52 2.53 -9.82
CA SER A 230 -14.31 3.19 -11.11
C SER A 230 -14.20 2.12 -12.20
N PHE A 231 -14.36 2.52 -13.45
CA PHE A 231 -14.08 1.67 -14.59
C PHE A 231 -12.59 1.70 -14.89
N GLY A 232 -11.95 0.54 -14.77
CA GLY A 232 -10.56 0.30 -15.14
C GLY A 232 -9.53 0.47 -14.02
N VAL A 233 -9.64 1.43 -13.08
CA VAL A 233 -8.70 1.58 -11.97
C VAL A 233 -9.43 1.90 -10.66
N SER A 234 -9.53 0.90 -9.80
CA SER A 234 -10.11 1.02 -8.46
C SER A 234 -9.03 1.04 -7.36
N ALA A 235 -7.84 1.58 -7.66
CA ALA A 235 -6.76 1.65 -6.68
C ALA A 235 -7.15 2.49 -5.46
N PRO A 236 -6.81 2.05 -4.25
CA PRO A 236 -6.94 2.86 -3.06
C PRO A 236 -5.98 4.07 -3.10
N LYS A 237 -6.28 5.10 -2.33
CA LYS A 237 -5.33 6.18 -2.10
C LYS A 237 -4.18 5.67 -1.23
N LEU A 238 -2.96 5.88 -1.66
CA LEU A 238 -1.80 5.29 -1.03
C LEU A 238 -0.86 6.36 -0.47
N TYR A 239 -0.41 6.14 0.76
CA TYR A 239 0.58 6.97 1.44
C TYR A 239 1.80 6.14 1.82
N LEU A 240 2.97 6.75 1.71
CA LEU A 240 4.24 6.22 2.17
C LEU A 240 4.85 7.20 3.17
N ASP A 241 4.94 6.78 4.44
CA ASP A 241 5.37 7.63 5.56
C ASP A 241 4.61 8.97 5.65
N GLY A 242 3.33 8.96 5.24
CA GLY A 242 2.46 10.12 5.21
C GLY A 242 2.52 10.95 3.93
N ILE A 243 3.42 10.65 3.00
CA ILE A 243 3.51 11.31 1.68
C ILE A 243 2.59 10.60 0.71
N GLU A 244 1.73 11.33 0.03
CA GLU A 244 0.82 10.76 -0.95
C GLU A 244 1.56 10.34 -2.21
N VAL A 245 1.37 9.10 -2.63
CA VAL A 245 2.00 8.51 -3.82
C VAL A 245 1.27 8.95 -5.08
N ALA A 246 2.01 9.45 -6.07
CA ALA A 246 1.45 9.92 -7.35
C ALA A 246 0.82 8.78 -8.16
N ASN A 247 1.42 7.60 -8.15
CA ASN A 247 0.88 6.40 -8.78
C ASN A 247 0.93 5.18 -7.85
N PRO A 248 -0.20 4.79 -7.24
CA PRO A 248 -0.25 3.68 -6.28
C PRO A 248 0.17 2.33 -6.88
N LEU A 249 0.10 2.16 -8.20
CA LEU A 249 0.48 0.90 -8.87
C LEU A 249 1.98 0.60 -8.77
N LEU A 250 2.82 1.63 -8.64
CA LEU A 250 4.28 1.48 -8.58
C LEU A 250 4.79 1.02 -7.21
N VAL A 251 3.95 1.08 -6.17
CA VAL A 251 4.37 0.78 -4.79
C VAL A 251 4.19 -0.69 -4.44
N THR A 252 3.47 -1.45 -5.25
CA THR A 252 3.24 -2.89 -5.02
C THR A 252 4.51 -3.73 -4.96
N GLN A 253 5.59 -3.26 -5.56
CA GLN A 253 6.89 -3.94 -5.62
C GLN A 253 7.80 -3.69 -4.39
N LEU A 254 7.31 -2.97 -3.36
CA LEU A 254 8.09 -2.75 -2.16
C LEU A 254 8.41 -4.04 -1.42
N ASP A 255 9.63 -4.12 -0.89
CA ASP A 255 10.07 -5.22 -0.01
C ASP A 255 9.32 -5.15 1.34
N PRO A 256 8.51 -6.18 1.70
CA PRO A 256 7.81 -6.23 2.99
C PRO A 256 8.75 -6.15 4.20
N ALA A 257 10.00 -6.60 4.09
CA ALA A 257 10.98 -6.53 5.18
C ALA A 257 11.34 -5.10 5.59
N ARG A 258 11.13 -4.12 4.71
CA ARG A 258 11.38 -2.69 4.94
C ARG A 258 10.20 -1.97 5.60
N ILE A 259 9.08 -2.64 5.74
CA ILE A 259 7.83 -2.06 6.23
C ILE A 259 7.73 -2.31 7.73
N ALA A 260 7.45 -1.27 8.51
CA ALA A 260 7.14 -1.38 9.94
C ALA A 260 5.72 -1.87 10.13
N ARG A 261 4.77 -1.27 9.41
CA ARG A 261 3.37 -1.68 9.38
C ARG A 261 2.64 -1.09 8.19
N VAL A 262 1.52 -1.69 7.85
CA VAL A 262 0.54 -1.16 6.89
C VAL A 262 -0.78 -0.97 7.62
N GLU A 263 -1.42 0.17 7.40
CA GLU A 263 -2.75 0.48 7.91
C GLU A 263 -3.70 0.68 6.73
N VAL A 264 -4.84 -0.01 6.72
CA VAL A 264 -5.79 0.03 5.60
C VAL A 264 -7.17 0.40 6.09
N ILE A 265 -7.74 1.49 5.55
CA ILE A 265 -9.17 1.80 5.66
C ILE A 265 -9.84 1.34 4.38
N ARG A 266 -10.84 0.51 4.49
CA ARG A 266 -11.58 -0.01 3.34
C ARG A 266 -12.82 0.83 3.06
N GLY A 267 -13.06 1.15 1.78
CA GLY A 267 -14.22 1.94 1.35
C GLY A 267 -14.11 3.45 1.58
N PRO A 268 -15.18 4.21 1.34
CA PRO A 268 -15.16 5.67 1.31
C PRO A 268 -15.10 6.34 2.69
N GLN A 269 -15.13 5.57 3.79
CA GLN A 269 -15.16 6.10 5.15
C GLN A 269 -13.91 6.91 5.52
N GLY A 270 -12.77 6.58 4.90
CA GLY A 270 -11.51 7.32 5.09
C GLY A 270 -11.43 8.64 4.34
N ALA A 271 -12.33 8.92 3.41
CA ALA A 271 -12.20 10.06 2.50
C ALA A 271 -12.34 11.41 3.20
N ALA A 272 -13.11 11.52 4.26
CA ALA A 272 -13.17 12.74 5.07
C ALA A 272 -11.80 13.09 5.68
N LEU A 273 -10.98 12.10 6.01
CA LEU A 273 -9.65 12.30 6.57
C LEU A 273 -8.57 12.51 5.52
N TYR A 274 -8.71 11.88 4.35
CA TYR A 274 -7.68 11.77 3.33
C TYR A 274 -8.01 12.43 1.99
N GLY A 275 -9.23 12.95 1.83
CA GLY A 275 -9.66 13.77 0.70
C GLY A 275 -9.90 13.02 -0.59
N ALA A 276 -9.77 13.76 -1.68
CA ALA A 276 -9.94 13.24 -3.04
C ALA A 276 -9.08 12.00 -3.31
N ASP A 277 -9.56 11.11 -4.18
CA ASP A 277 -8.99 9.80 -4.55
C ASP A 277 -9.12 8.71 -3.47
N ALA A 278 -9.59 9.01 -2.25
CA ALA A 278 -9.84 8.01 -1.21
C ALA A 278 -11.22 7.30 -1.38
N ILE A 279 -11.70 7.22 -2.60
CA ILE A 279 -13.04 6.69 -2.95
C ILE A 279 -13.17 5.19 -2.63
N SER A 280 -12.15 4.40 -2.90
CA SER A 280 -12.14 2.95 -2.66
C SER A 280 -11.48 2.57 -1.33
N GLY A 281 -10.84 3.51 -0.66
CA GLY A 281 -10.14 3.31 0.61
C GLY A 281 -8.78 3.98 0.64
N VAL A 282 -8.07 3.74 1.73
CA VAL A 282 -6.74 4.33 1.99
C VAL A 282 -5.80 3.25 2.47
N VAL A 283 -4.60 3.20 1.92
CA VAL A 283 -3.49 2.36 2.38
C VAL A 283 -2.37 3.27 2.84
N ASN A 284 -1.99 3.20 4.11
CA ASN A 284 -0.89 3.95 4.66
C ASN A 284 0.25 2.98 5.04
N ILE A 285 1.36 3.12 4.36
CA ILE A 285 2.56 2.30 4.54
C ILE A 285 3.55 3.09 5.39
N LEU A 286 3.92 2.53 6.51
CA LEU A 286 4.92 3.09 7.41
C LEU A 286 6.20 2.27 7.30
N THR A 287 7.28 2.89 6.89
CA THR A 287 8.57 2.22 6.77
C THR A 287 9.27 2.12 8.12
N ARG A 288 10.23 1.21 8.23
CA ARG A 288 11.00 1.04 9.46
C ARG A 288 11.94 2.22 9.66
N SER A 289 11.58 3.11 10.57
CA SER A 289 12.40 4.24 11.00
C SER A 289 12.91 4.11 12.42
N ASP A 290 12.72 2.94 13.04
CA ASP A 290 13.17 2.61 14.37
C ASP A 290 14.69 2.35 14.38
N GLY A 291 15.34 2.76 15.44
CA GLY A 291 16.74 2.44 15.73
C GLY A 291 16.93 0.97 16.12
N THR A 292 18.03 0.70 16.77
CA THR A 292 18.33 -0.58 17.40
C THR A 292 18.17 -0.46 18.91
N SER A 293 17.69 -1.52 19.57
CA SER A 293 17.45 -1.49 21.03
C SER A 293 18.72 -1.22 21.87
N ASP A 294 19.89 -1.49 21.32
CA ASP A 294 21.20 -1.31 21.97
C ASP A 294 22.02 -0.14 21.42
N GLY A 295 21.44 0.63 20.48
CA GLY A 295 22.13 1.76 19.82
C GLY A 295 23.22 1.36 18.82
N ARG A 296 23.53 0.06 18.69
CA ARG A 296 24.55 -0.45 17.78
C ARG A 296 24.03 -0.53 16.36
N ALA A 297 24.93 -0.47 15.38
CA ALA A 297 24.56 -0.67 13.99
C ALA A 297 24.20 -2.14 13.76
N GLN A 298 22.99 -2.38 13.25
CA GLN A 298 22.54 -3.67 12.75
C GLN A 298 22.62 -3.67 11.24
N ARG A 299 23.38 -4.57 10.68
CA ARG A 299 23.51 -4.77 9.24
C ARG A 299 22.86 -6.10 8.88
N GLN A 300 22.13 -6.10 7.80
CA GLN A 300 21.52 -7.32 7.25
C GLN A 300 21.87 -7.43 5.79
N ILE A 301 22.31 -8.59 5.37
CA ILE A 301 22.54 -8.94 3.97
C ILE A 301 21.75 -10.21 3.69
N SER A 302 21.06 -10.24 2.56
CA SER A 302 20.39 -11.45 2.05
C SER A 302 20.65 -11.59 0.56
N ALA A 303 20.82 -12.85 0.14
CA ALA A 303 20.93 -13.21 -1.26
C ALA A 303 20.10 -14.46 -1.49
N THR A 304 19.21 -14.41 -2.47
CA THR A 304 18.40 -15.55 -2.92
C THR A 304 18.56 -15.74 -4.41
N ALA A 305 18.57 -16.99 -4.84
CA ALA A 305 18.56 -17.37 -6.25
C ALA A 305 17.67 -18.59 -6.44
N GLY A 306 17.09 -18.72 -7.62
CA GLY A 306 16.21 -19.83 -7.94
C GLY A 306 15.78 -19.83 -9.39
N VAL A 307 14.84 -20.71 -9.69
CA VAL A 307 14.31 -20.91 -11.04
C VAL A 307 12.80 -20.83 -11.01
N SER A 308 12.23 -20.32 -12.09
CA SER A 308 10.78 -20.26 -12.28
C SER A 308 10.41 -21.18 -13.45
N ASN A 309 9.52 -22.14 -13.19
CA ASN A 309 9.05 -23.04 -14.26
C ASN A 309 8.24 -22.25 -15.29
N THR A 310 8.41 -22.61 -16.57
CA THR A 310 7.63 -22.01 -17.65
C THR A 310 7.31 -23.01 -18.75
N ALA A 311 6.08 -22.94 -19.26
CA ALA A 311 5.66 -23.69 -20.45
C ALA A 311 5.92 -22.90 -21.75
N TYR A 312 6.36 -21.65 -21.67
CA TYR A 312 6.43 -20.69 -22.78
C TYR A 312 7.85 -20.35 -23.24
N ALA A 313 8.87 -20.86 -22.57
CA ALA A 313 10.26 -20.69 -22.98
C ALA A 313 11.01 -22.00 -22.91
N PRO A 314 12.07 -22.20 -23.73
CA PRO A 314 12.79 -23.47 -23.82
C PRO A 314 13.61 -23.78 -22.55
N ARG A 315 13.79 -22.83 -21.65
CA ARG A 315 14.52 -22.99 -20.40
C ARG A 315 13.83 -22.22 -19.28
N ASP A 316 13.80 -22.82 -18.11
CA ASP A 316 13.33 -22.16 -16.89
C ASP A 316 14.23 -20.96 -16.55
N PRO A 317 13.66 -19.75 -16.40
CA PRO A 317 14.42 -18.54 -16.14
C PRO A 317 14.96 -18.49 -14.72
N LEU A 318 16.13 -17.88 -14.57
CA LEU A 318 16.75 -17.60 -13.29
C LEU A 318 16.06 -16.40 -12.62
N VAL A 319 15.77 -16.54 -11.33
CA VAL A 319 15.26 -15.47 -10.47
C VAL A 319 16.29 -15.20 -9.38
N GLN A 320 16.65 -13.93 -9.16
CA GLN A 320 17.61 -13.53 -8.14
C GLN A 320 17.15 -12.29 -7.39
N GLU A 321 17.45 -12.26 -6.09
CA GLU A 321 17.27 -11.07 -5.27
C GLU A 321 18.40 -10.92 -4.26
N HIS A 322 18.98 -9.74 -4.20
CA HIS A 322 20.06 -9.37 -3.30
C HIS A 322 19.64 -8.12 -2.52
N ALA A 323 19.65 -8.19 -1.20
CA ALA A 323 19.28 -7.06 -0.37
C ALA A 323 20.32 -6.80 0.71
N ALA A 324 20.60 -5.53 0.95
CA ALA A 324 21.43 -5.05 2.04
C ALA A 324 20.70 -3.96 2.83
N SER A 325 20.80 -3.99 4.15
CA SER A 325 20.24 -2.93 4.97
C SER A 325 21.10 -2.62 6.18
N LEU A 326 21.03 -1.36 6.60
CA LEU A 326 21.68 -0.83 7.78
C LEU A 326 20.64 -0.12 8.64
N ARG A 327 20.61 -0.46 9.92
CA ARG A 327 19.84 0.30 10.93
C ARG A 327 20.76 0.66 12.08
N ARG A 328 20.67 1.87 12.55
CA ARG A 328 21.43 2.36 13.71
C ARG A 328 20.63 3.42 14.44
N GLY A 329 20.79 3.50 15.72
CA GLY A 329 20.27 4.61 16.51
C GLY A 329 19.75 4.19 17.87
N SER A 330 19.32 5.18 18.62
CA SER A 330 18.67 5.10 19.92
C SER A 330 17.19 5.52 19.78
N PRO A 331 16.38 5.44 20.83
CA PRO A 331 15.02 5.98 20.83
C PRO A 331 14.91 7.47 20.45
N SER A 332 15.98 8.25 20.68
CA SER A 332 16.01 9.68 20.34
C SER A 332 16.54 9.99 18.95
N ARG A 333 17.29 9.10 18.33
CA ARG A 333 17.85 9.30 16.97
C ARG A 333 18.01 7.98 16.28
N SER A 334 17.48 7.85 15.08
CA SER A 334 17.62 6.63 14.29
C SER A 334 17.89 6.94 12.81
N LEU A 335 18.59 6.03 12.17
CA LEU A 335 18.89 6.03 10.75
C LEU A 335 18.68 4.61 10.21
N GLY A 336 17.93 4.50 9.13
CA GLY A 336 17.75 3.29 8.37
C GLY A 336 18.12 3.50 6.91
N MET A 337 18.76 2.55 6.27
CA MET A 337 19.06 2.53 4.84
C MET A 337 18.85 1.13 4.28
N GLY A 338 18.48 1.03 3.01
CA GLY A 338 18.31 -0.23 2.33
C GLY A 338 18.59 -0.13 0.85
N LEU A 339 19.04 -1.25 0.30
CA LEU A 339 19.23 -1.47 -1.11
C LEU A 339 18.76 -2.87 -1.46
N THR A 340 17.94 -3.00 -2.51
CA THR A 340 17.49 -4.28 -3.05
C THR A 340 17.70 -4.30 -4.55
N LEU A 341 18.30 -5.36 -5.05
CA LEU A 341 18.51 -5.66 -6.47
C LEU A 341 17.74 -6.94 -6.77
N GLY A 342 16.89 -6.91 -7.79
CA GLY A 342 16.14 -8.07 -8.24
C GLY A 342 16.25 -8.27 -9.75
N THR A 343 16.29 -9.53 -10.18
CA THR A 343 16.24 -9.91 -11.59
C THR A 343 15.32 -11.11 -11.78
N VAL A 344 14.50 -11.06 -12.82
CA VAL A 344 13.69 -12.18 -13.31
C VAL A 344 14.04 -12.40 -14.77
N GLY A 345 14.51 -13.59 -15.10
CA GLY A 345 14.82 -13.97 -16.48
C GLY A 345 13.55 -14.16 -17.32
N ALA A 346 13.73 -14.41 -18.60
CA ALA A 346 12.65 -14.53 -19.57
C ALA A 346 11.87 -15.84 -19.39
N PHE A 347 10.69 -15.77 -18.79
CA PHE A 347 9.75 -16.91 -18.72
C PHE A 347 8.74 -16.94 -19.87
N VAL A 348 8.69 -15.88 -20.66
CA VAL A 348 8.13 -15.82 -22.02
C VAL A 348 9.25 -15.25 -22.88
N PRO A 349 9.41 -15.66 -24.15
CA PRO A 349 10.43 -15.11 -25.03
C PRO A 349 10.42 -13.57 -25.03
N GLY A 350 11.56 -12.96 -24.74
CA GLY A 350 11.71 -11.51 -24.64
C GLY A 350 11.25 -10.87 -23.34
N ALA A 351 10.54 -11.57 -22.46
CA ALA A 351 10.10 -11.01 -21.17
C ALA A 351 11.21 -11.13 -20.12
N SER A 352 11.56 -10.04 -19.48
CA SER A 352 12.52 -10.03 -18.35
C SER A 352 12.29 -8.82 -17.49
N GLU A 353 12.73 -8.89 -16.22
CA GLU A 353 12.63 -7.77 -15.28
C GLU A 353 13.95 -7.56 -14.56
N ARG A 354 14.32 -6.32 -14.38
CA ARG A 354 15.40 -5.87 -13.47
C ARG A 354 14.90 -4.75 -12.61
N ARG A 355 15.20 -4.80 -11.32
CA ARG A 355 14.80 -3.76 -10.37
C ARG A 355 15.91 -3.38 -9.42
N LEU A 356 15.99 -2.10 -9.10
CA LEU A 356 16.81 -1.53 -8.04
C LEU A 356 15.90 -0.71 -7.15
N LEU A 357 15.89 -1.00 -5.85
CA LEU A 357 15.17 -0.24 -4.84
C LEU A 357 16.19 0.27 -3.82
N ALA A 358 16.19 1.58 -3.58
CA ALA A 358 16.99 2.20 -2.54
C ALA A 358 16.10 3.04 -1.64
N ASP A 359 16.31 2.97 -0.34
CA ASP A 359 15.59 3.76 0.63
C ASP A 359 16.48 4.23 1.78
N ALA A 360 16.14 5.38 2.33
CA ALA A 360 16.74 5.93 3.53
C ALA A 360 15.67 6.60 4.38
N ASN A 361 15.76 6.44 5.69
CA ASN A 361 14.90 7.11 6.64
C ASN A 361 15.70 7.53 7.87
N ALA A 362 15.30 8.66 8.46
CA ALA A 362 15.91 9.19 9.67
C ALA A 362 14.82 9.73 10.60
N ARG A 363 15.04 9.60 11.90
CA ARG A 363 14.15 10.13 12.93
C ARG A 363 14.96 10.77 14.06
N VAL A 364 14.51 11.91 14.52
CA VAL A 364 15.03 12.60 15.70
C VAL A 364 13.87 12.97 16.60
N THR A 365 13.95 12.53 17.86
CA THR A 365 12.98 12.88 18.90
C THR A 365 13.66 13.79 19.91
N ARG A 366 13.06 14.92 20.17
CA ARG A 366 13.44 15.88 21.23
C ARG A 366 12.19 16.22 22.03
N ASP A 367 12.36 16.69 23.23
CA ASP A 367 11.37 16.91 24.29
C ASP A 367 9.91 17.05 23.83
N HIS A 368 9.63 18.04 22.99
CA HIS A 368 8.28 18.32 22.48
C HIS A 368 8.12 18.14 20.96
N ALA A 369 9.13 17.58 20.29
CA ALA A 369 9.13 17.45 18.85
C ALA A 369 9.69 16.12 18.36
N VAL A 370 9.04 15.57 17.33
CA VAL A 370 9.54 14.42 16.56
C VAL A 370 9.69 14.87 15.11
N LEU A 371 10.90 14.73 14.61
CA LEU A 371 11.22 14.95 13.19
C LEU A 371 11.51 13.61 12.55
N SER A 372 10.95 13.36 11.39
CA SER A 372 11.29 12.20 10.57
C SER A 372 11.41 12.62 9.10
N GLY A 373 12.33 11.97 8.39
CA GLY A 373 12.54 12.15 6.97
C GLY A 373 12.66 10.81 6.27
N THR A 374 12.17 10.72 5.04
CA THR A 374 12.25 9.54 4.19
C THR A 374 12.67 9.94 2.78
N ALA A 375 13.49 9.10 2.16
CA ALA A 375 13.87 9.21 0.77
C ALA A 375 13.87 7.82 0.14
N ARG A 376 13.34 7.69 -1.05
CA ARG A 376 13.25 6.43 -1.79
C ARG A 376 13.47 6.65 -3.27
N LEU A 377 14.10 5.68 -3.89
CA LEU A 377 14.29 5.56 -5.34
C LEU A 377 14.02 4.13 -5.77
N SER A 378 13.20 3.96 -6.80
CA SER A 378 12.96 2.70 -7.49
C SER A 378 13.27 2.87 -8.96
N LEU A 379 14.14 2.03 -9.48
CA LEU A 379 14.44 1.94 -10.91
C LEU A 379 14.07 0.54 -11.37
N GLN A 380 13.20 0.45 -12.37
CA GLN A 380 12.72 -0.82 -12.89
C GLN A 380 12.79 -0.80 -14.41
N GLN A 381 13.23 -1.90 -14.96
CA GLN A 381 13.23 -2.17 -16.39
C GLN A 381 12.56 -3.51 -16.63
N ALA A 382 11.54 -3.51 -17.46
CA ALA A 382 10.83 -4.73 -17.84
C ALA A 382 10.70 -4.79 -19.35
N ASN A 383 10.86 -5.99 -19.88
CA ASN A 383 10.57 -6.31 -21.27
C ASN A 383 9.43 -7.32 -21.27
N ALA A 384 8.52 -7.22 -22.23
CA ALA A 384 7.42 -8.15 -22.41
C ALA A 384 7.29 -8.52 -23.87
N SER A 385 6.79 -9.71 -24.15
CA SER A 385 6.26 -10.03 -25.46
C SER A 385 4.93 -9.28 -25.68
N THR A 386 4.71 -8.73 -26.85
CA THR A 386 3.50 -7.98 -27.19
C THR A 386 2.39 -8.85 -27.72
N GLU A 387 2.66 -10.11 -28.00
CA GLU A 387 1.67 -11.01 -28.59
C GLU A 387 1.00 -11.85 -27.51
N PRO A 388 -0.34 -12.02 -27.57
CA PRO A 388 -1.00 -13.08 -26.84
C PRO A 388 -0.35 -14.40 -27.25
N VAL A 389 -0.04 -15.26 -26.31
CA VAL A 389 0.58 -16.56 -26.56
C VAL A 389 -0.44 -17.42 -27.31
N PRO A 390 -0.25 -17.72 -28.60
CA PRO A 390 -1.15 -18.62 -29.28
C PRO A 390 -0.95 -20.03 -28.74
N ASP A 391 -2.01 -20.83 -28.74
CA ASP A 391 -1.92 -22.24 -28.43
C ASP A 391 -0.96 -22.94 -29.43
N GLY A 392 0.29 -23.16 -28.98
CA GLY A 392 1.21 -24.13 -29.57
C GLY A 392 1.94 -23.78 -30.87
N GLY A 393 2.12 -22.51 -31.22
CA GLY A 393 2.90 -22.13 -32.42
C GLY A 393 4.35 -21.71 -32.09
N ASP A 394 5.32 -22.35 -32.80
CA ASP A 394 6.78 -22.11 -32.66
C ASP A 394 7.28 -20.76 -33.22
N ASP A 395 6.41 -19.93 -33.75
CA ASP A 395 6.79 -18.69 -34.46
C ASP A 395 6.36 -17.43 -33.69
N TYR A 396 7.02 -17.19 -32.57
CA TYR A 396 6.89 -15.92 -31.84
C TYR A 396 7.70 -14.86 -32.59
N GLY A 397 7.05 -14.07 -33.38
CA GLY A 397 7.63 -12.86 -33.93
C GLY A 397 8.09 -11.95 -32.77
N VAL A 398 9.40 -11.71 -32.66
CA VAL A 398 10.01 -10.93 -31.56
C VAL A 398 9.69 -9.45 -31.74
N ALA A 399 8.43 -9.08 -31.56
CA ALA A 399 8.06 -7.70 -31.34
C ALA A 399 8.06 -7.45 -29.84
N GLY A 400 9.16 -6.99 -29.30
CA GLY A 400 9.32 -6.73 -27.87
C GLY A 400 8.72 -5.40 -27.46
N SER A 401 8.03 -5.36 -26.35
CA SER A 401 7.76 -4.12 -25.62
C SER A 401 8.75 -3.98 -24.47
N GLY A 402 9.31 -2.78 -24.31
CA GLY A 402 10.16 -2.43 -23.18
C GLY A 402 9.48 -1.36 -22.32
N GLN A 403 9.65 -1.44 -21.03
CA GLN A 403 9.17 -0.45 -20.10
C GLN A 403 10.25 -0.11 -19.08
N ASP A 404 10.64 1.17 -19.02
CA ASP A 404 11.54 1.70 -18.02
C ASP A 404 10.74 2.58 -17.05
N VAL A 405 10.87 2.34 -15.75
CA VAL A 405 10.22 3.13 -14.72
C VAL A 405 11.26 3.64 -13.72
N ALA A 406 11.25 4.94 -13.49
CA ALA A 406 11.90 5.57 -12.35
C ALA A 406 10.84 6.17 -11.44
N HIS A 407 10.83 5.79 -10.17
CA HIS A 407 9.91 6.31 -9.16
C HIS A 407 10.71 6.79 -7.95
N TYR A 408 10.35 7.95 -7.40
CA TYR A 408 10.99 8.51 -6.22
C TYR A 408 9.97 9.12 -5.26
N THR A 409 10.29 9.04 -3.98
CA THR A 409 9.53 9.67 -2.89
C THR A 409 10.53 10.34 -1.95
N VAL A 410 10.34 11.63 -1.66
CA VAL A 410 11.17 12.37 -0.68
C VAL A 410 10.26 13.23 0.17
N GLY A 411 10.45 13.21 1.48
CA GLY A 411 9.72 14.11 2.34
C GLY A 411 10.03 13.94 3.82
N GLY A 412 9.26 14.65 4.63
CA GLY A 412 9.44 14.65 6.07
C GLY A 412 8.17 15.00 6.82
N ASN A 413 8.23 14.69 8.10
CA ASN A 413 7.18 14.91 9.07
C ASN A 413 7.76 15.59 10.30
N VAL A 414 7.09 16.62 10.78
CA VAL A 414 7.36 17.29 12.04
C VAL A 414 6.12 17.23 12.91
N ALA A 415 6.20 16.53 14.04
CA ALA A 415 5.15 16.52 15.05
C ALA A 415 5.61 17.31 16.27
N ILE A 416 4.84 18.30 16.68
CA ILE A 416 5.12 19.20 17.81
C ILE A 416 4.01 19.02 18.86
N MET A 417 4.41 18.76 20.08
CA MET A 417 3.52 18.55 21.25
C MET A 417 3.77 19.64 22.29
N PRO A 418 3.23 20.86 22.08
CA PRO A 418 3.47 21.98 23.00
C PRO A 418 2.86 21.75 24.38
N SER A 419 1.91 20.84 24.48
CA SER A 419 1.31 20.40 25.73
C SER A 419 0.74 18.99 25.60
N LEU A 420 0.34 18.39 26.72
CA LEU A 420 -0.34 17.07 26.72
C LEU A 420 -1.72 17.09 26.03
N ARG A 421 -2.27 18.28 25.78
CA ARG A 421 -3.59 18.47 25.17
C ARG A 421 -3.51 18.72 23.67
N TRP A 422 -2.38 19.20 23.16
CA TRP A 422 -2.26 19.62 21.78
C TRP A 422 -1.10 18.94 21.07
N THR A 423 -1.39 18.48 19.86
CA THR A 423 -0.40 17.99 18.92
C THR A 423 -0.60 18.67 17.57
N HIS A 424 0.48 19.17 17.00
CA HIS A 424 0.51 19.74 15.67
C HIS A 424 1.43 18.91 14.80
N THR A 425 0.96 18.55 13.60
CA THR A 425 1.73 17.73 12.67
C THR A 425 1.79 18.42 11.31
N ILE A 426 3.00 18.55 10.77
CA ILE A 426 3.25 19.04 9.42
C ILE A 426 3.93 17.93 8.64
N ILE A 427 3.37 17.56 7.50
CA ILE A 427 3.94 16.59 6.57
C ILE A 427 4.13 17.29 5.24
N ALA A 428 5.34 17.25 4.71
CA ALA A 428 5.68 17.81 3.40
C ALA A 428 6.47 16.79 2.59
N GLY A 429 6.15 16.65 1.32
CA GLY A 429 6.88 15.72 0.47
C GLY A 429 6.53 15.82 -1.00
N VAL A 430 7.36 15.19 -1.79
CA VAL A 430 7.23 15.05 -3.23
C VAL A 430 7.34 13.57 -3.57
N ASP A 431 6.41 13.09 -4.37
CA ASP A 431 6.44 11.77 -4.99
C ASP A 431 6.29 11.93 -6.49
N GLY A 432 7.10 11.22 -7.25
CA GLY A 432 7.06 11.37 -8.70
C GLY A 432 7.58 10.13 -9.43
N TYR A 433 7.14 10.00 -10.67
CA TYR A 433 7.59 8.91 -11.54
C TYR A 433 7.81 9.36 -12.97
N ARG A 434 8.61 8.58 -13.68
CA ARG A 434 8.82 8.62 -15.13
C ARG A 434 8.65 7.20 -15.65
N VAL A 435 7.79 7.03 -16.64
CA VAL A 435 7.57 5.75 -17.33
C VAL A 435 7.85 5.99 -18.80
N ARG A 436 8.77 5.23 -19.35
CA ARG A 436 9.01 5.17 -20.80
C ARG A 436 8.64 3.77 -21.27
N GLY A 437 7.81 3.68 -22.30
CA GLY A 437 7.42 2.42 -22.88
C GLY A 437 7.63 2.42 -24.39
N LEU A 438 8.33 1.42 -24.89
CA LEU A 438 8.47 1.14 -26.32
C LEU A 438 7.61 -0.07 -26.63
N SER A 439 6.70 0.06 -27.57
CA SER A 439 5.92 -1.08 -28.11
C SER A 439 6.20 -1.21 -29.59
N ALA A 440 6.55 -2.42 -30.00
CA ALA A 440 6.60 -2.79 -31.39
C ALA A 440 5.55 -3.89 -31.62
N ALA A 441 4.55 -3.62 -32.44
CA ALA A 441 3.55 -4.58 -32.82
C ALA A 441 3.85 -5.06 -34.25
N ALA A 442 4.08 -6.35 -34.44
CA ALA A 442 3.90 -7.01 -35.70
C ALA A 442 2.40 -7.36 -35.84
N LEU A 443 1.76 -6.99 -36.92
CA LEU A 443 0.37 -7.34 -37.17
C LEU A 443 0.30 -8.81 -37.61
N PRO A 444 -0.38 -9.70 -36.86
CA PRO A 444 -0.48 -11.11 -37.20
C PRO A 444 -1.46 -11.35 -38.35
N GLY A 445 -1.29 -12.48 -39.07
CA GLY A 445 -2.23 -12.97 -40.05
C GLY A 445 -1.94 -12.57 -41.49
N PRO A 446 -2.91 -12.67 -42.39
CA PRO A 446 -2.72 -12.40 -43.86
C PRO A 446 -2.29 -10.96 -44.14
N LEU A 447 -2.29 -10.07 -43.15
CA LEU A 447 -1.65 -8.76 -43.21
C LEU A 447 -0.12 -8.83 -43.12
N GLN A 448 0.48 -9.98 -42.81
CA GLN A 448 1.93 -10.21 -42.95
C GLN A 448 2.42 -10.02 -44.39
N ALA A 449 1.56 -10.17 -45.39
CA ALA A 449 1.88 -9.90 -46.78
C ALA A 449 2.09 -8.39 -47.06
N SER A 450 1.62 -7.53 -46.18
CA SER A 450 1.90 -6.09 -46.20
C SER A 450 2.63 -5.69 -44.92
N SER A 451 3.94 -5.85 -44.90
CA SER A 451 4.86 -5.61 -43.77
C SER A 451 4.62 -4.27 -43.06
N ALA A 452 3.49 -4.10 -42.41
CA ALA A 452 3.18 -2.94 -41.62
C ALA A 452 3.68 -3.18 -40.17
N ALA A 453 4.83 -2.64 -39.83
CA ALA A 453 5.28 -2.58 -38.47
C ALA A 453 4.79 -1.28 -37.84
N GLN A 454 4.12 -1.36 -36.69
CA GLN A 454 3.79 -0.19 -35.90
C GLN A 454 4.72 -0.14 -34.69
N ILE A 455 5.50 0.88 -34.61
CA ILE A 455 6.36 1.18 -33.47
C ILE A 455 5.74 2.35 -32.71
N GLY A 456 5.48 2.18 -31.43
CA GLY A 456 4.96 3.21 -30.54
C GLY A 456 5.94 3.48 -29.40
N ASP A 457 6.23 4.75 -29.14
CA ASP A 457 6.94 5.20 -27.94
C ASP A 457 5.97 6.01 -27.09
N SER A 458 5.89 5.68 -25.82
CA SER A 458 5.08 6.39 -24.83
C SER A 458 5.97 6.84 -23.68
N ASP A 459 5.86 8.11 -23.31
CA ASP A 459 6.56 8.72 -22.19
C ASP A 459 5.52 9.34 -21.24
N GLY A 460 5.43 8.80 -20.04
CA GLY A 460 4.52 9.25 -19.00
C GLY A 460 5.29 9.73 -17.77
N ALA A 461 4.89 10.85 -17.21
CA ALA A 461 5.49 11.38 -16.02
C ALA A 461 4.46 12.05 -15.13
N ALA A 462 4.60 11.93 -13.82
CA ALA A 462 3.89 12.78 -12.88
C ALA A 462 4.78 13.11 -11.68
N ASP A 463 4.62 14.32 -11.20
CA ASP A 463 5.23 14.81 -9.97
C ASP A 463 4.14 15.40 -9.09
N ARG A 464 4.05 14.92 -7.84
CA ARG A 464 3.06 15.35 -6.85
C ARG A 464 3.76 15.92 -5.64
N ALA A 465 3.62 17.21 -5.40
CA ALA A 465 4.04 17.87 -4.19
C ALA A 465 2.85 18.00 -3.23
N SER A 466 3.03 17.66 -1.97
CA SER A 466 1.98 17.72 -0.96
C SER A 466 2.48 18.39 0.33
N LEU A 467 1.60 19.21 0.91
CA LEU A 467 1.77 19.79 2.23
C LEU A 467 0.50 19.56 3.03
N ARG A 468 0.64 18.98 4.22
CA ARG A 468 -0.47 18.69 5.12
C ARG A 468 -0.15 19.24 6.51
N PHE A 469 -1.07 20.00 7.05
CA PHE A 469 -1.08 20.44 8.43
C PHE A 469 -2.25 19.81 9.18
N ARG A 470 -2.02 19.37 10.41
CA ARG A 470 -3.05 18.88 11.31
C ARG A 470 -2.80 19.39 12.73
N SER A 471 -3.88 19.74 13.40
CA SER A 471 -3.89 20.17 14.78
C SER A 471 -4.94 19.36 15.53
N VAL A 472 -4.54 18.70 16.59
CA VAL A 472 -5.41 17.85 17.41
C VAL A 472 -5.40 18.33 18.85
N GLY A 473 -6.57 18.65 19.32
CA GLY A 473 -6.82 19.06 20.71
C GLY A 473 -7.62 18.01 21.47
N ARG A 474 -7.22 17.75 22.72
CA ARG A 474 -7.90 16.80 23.63
C ARG A 474 -8.41 17.52 24.84
N PHE A 475 -9.72 17.40 25.09
CA PHE A 475 -10.44 18.12 26.13
C PHE A 475 -11.23 17.17 27.00
N ASP A 476 -10.91 17.12 28.29
CA ASP A 476 -11.70 16.42 29.29
C ASP A 476 -12.91 17.29 29.65
N LEU A 477 -14.08 16.96 29.04
CA LEU A 477 -15.34 17.68 29.31
C LEU A 477 -15.89 17.31 30.68
N THR A 478 -15.77 16.06 31.07
CA THR A 478 -16.06 15.51 32.38
C THR A 478 -15.04 14.43 32.73
N PRO A 479 -14.96 13.93 33.96
CA PRO A 479 -14.09 12.81 34.29
C PRO A 479 -14.36 11.53 33.46
N ALA A 480 -15.55 11.42 32.90
CA ALA A 480 -15.96 10.27 32.07
C ALA A 480 -15.98 10.56 30.57
N THR A 481 -15.83 11.82 30.14
CA THR A 481 -16.04 12.23 28.76
C THR A 481 -14.82 12.98 28.22
N LEU A 482 -14.20 12.45 27.18
CA LEU A 482 -13.15 13.10 26.41
C LEU A 482 -13.68 13.51 25.05
N LEU A 483 -13.42 14.75 24.67
CA LEU A 483 -13.59 15.26 23.32
C LEU A 483 -12.22 15.41 22.66
N THR A 484 -12.04 14.80 21.49
CA THR A 484 -10.88 15.01 20.62
C THR A 484 -11.34 15.79 19.40
N LEU A 485 -10.78 16.96 19.18
CA LEU A 485 -11.03 17.80 18.01
C LEU A 485 -9.82 17.76 17.10
N THR A 486 -10.07 17.52 15.80
CA THR A 486 -9.06 17.53 14.75
C THR A 486 -9.41 18.58 13.72
N LEU A 487 -8.48 19.50 13.46
CA LEU A 487 -8.53 20.44 12.37
C LEU A 487 -7.38 20.13 11.41
N GLY A 488 -7.65 20.19 10.10
CA GLY A 488 -6.64 19.90 9.09
C GLY A 488 -6.74 20.78 7.86
N ALA A 489 -5.60 21.08 7.29
CA ALA A 489 -5.49 21.71 5.98
C ALA A 489 -4.49 20.92 5.12
N GLU A 490 -4.81 20.75 3.85
CA GLU A 490 -3.98 20.00 2.91
C GLU A 490 -3.96 20.71 1.56
N GLN A 491 -2.80 20.76 0.95
CA GLN A 491 -2.61 21.16 -0.43
C GLN A 491 -1.75 20.13 -1.13
N ALA A 492 -2.19 19.70 -2.32
CA ALA A 492 -1.41 18.85 -3.19
C ALA A 492 -1.47 19.41 -4.62
N ILE A 493 -0.30 19.54 -5.24
CA ILE A 493 -0.16 19.98 -6.62
C ILE A 493 0.44 18.83 -7.41
N THR A 494 -0.19 18.48 -8.53
CA THR A 494 0.28 17.41 -9.41
C THR A 494 0.46 17.96 -10.81
N GLY A 495 1.64 17.75 -11.35
CA GLY A 495 1.97 17.96 -12.75
C GLY A 495 2.06 16.60 -13.46
N GLU A 496 1.34 16.44 -14.55
CA GLU A 496 1.33 15.21 -15.34
C GLU A 496 1.74 15.53 -16.77
N VAL A 497 2.57 14.68 -17.38
CA VAL A 497 3.00 14.78 -18.77
C VAL A 497 2.77 13.43 -19.42
N LEU A 498 2.15 13.44 -20.59
CA LEU A 498 1.99 12.28 -21.45
C LEU A 498 2.51 12.62 -22.85
N GLY A 499 3.56 11.94 -23.27
CA GLY A 499 4.10 11.97 -24.63
C GLY A 499 3.76 10.67 -25.35
N ARG A 500 3.41 10.76 -26.61
CA ARG A 500 3.23 9.61 -27.49
C ARG A 500 3.85 9.91 -28.84
N ALA A 501 4.59 8.95 -29.35
CA ALA A 501 5.06 8.98 -30.71
C ALA A 501 4.73 7.63 -31.35
N SER A 502 4.22 7.64 -32.56
CA SER A 502 3.94 6.41 -33.33
C SER A 502 4.48 6.54 -34.72
N ALA A 503 5.10 5.49 -35.22
CA ALA A 503 5.51 5.35 -36.60
C ALA A 503 4.82 4.10 -37.17
N SER A 504 4.05 4.26 -38.22
CA SER A 504 3.50 3.15 -38.97
C SER A 504 4.09 3.14 -40.38
N VAL A 505 4.66 1.98 -40.77
CA VAL A 505 5.14 1.75 -42.12
C VAL A 505 4.07 0.97 -42.88
N LEU A 506 3.38 1.63 -43.77
CA LEU A 506 2.46 0.93 -44.69
C LEU A 506 3.27 0.33 -45.84
N ALA A 507 3.29 -0.98 -45.94
CA ALA A 507 3.81 -1.62 -47.13
C ALA A 507 2.83 -1.38 -48.30
N ALA A 508 3.37 -1.10 -49.46
CA ALA A 508 2.56 -1.00 -50.66
C ALA A 508 1.85 -2.34 -50.93
N PRO A 509 0.54 -2.32 -51.28
CA PRO A 509 -0.16 -3.55 -51.66
C PRO A 509 0.58 -4.19 -52.85
N ARG A 510 0.94 -5.46 -52.72
CA ARG A 510 1.41 -6.26 -53.83
C ARG A 510 0.24 -6.42 -54.82
N GLY A 511 0.24 -5.54 -55.82
CA GLY A 511 -0.62 -5.75 -56.95
C GLY A 511 -0.21 -7.08 -57.60
N GLY A 512 -1.18 -7.97 -57.87
CA GLY A 512 -0.97 -9.30 -58.49
C GLY A 512 -0.49 -9.25 -59.95
N GLY A 513 0.56 -8.47 -60.21
CA GLY A 513 1.25 -8.40 -61.50
C GLY A 513 2.70 -8.84 -61.32
N THR A 514 3.16 -9.71 -62.21
CA THR A 514 4.52 -10.28 -62.31
C THR A 514 5.60 -9.25 -62.62
N GLY A 515 5.41 -7.97 -62.28
CA GLY A 515 6.39 -6.91 -62.49
C GLY A 515 7.15 -6.59 -61.20
N ALA A 516 8.47 -6.58 -61.26
CA ALA A 516 9.32 -6.10 -60.15
C ALA A 516 8.88 -4.71 -59.72
N PRO A 517 8.87 -4.40 -58.39
CA PRO A 517 8.52 -3.09 -57.92
C PRO A 517 9.49 -2.04 -58.49
N GLY A 518 8.96 -1.08 -59.21
CA GLY A 518 9.76 0.04 -59.71
C GLY A 518 10.40 0.81 -58.56
N PRO A 519 11.55 1.46 -58.77
CA PRO A 519 12.34 2.15 -57.72
C PRO A 519 11.67 3.38 -57.13
N GLY A 520 10.34 3.55 -57.21
CA GLY A 520 9.59 4.72 -56.74
C GLY A 520 8.53 4.52 -55.70
N ALA A 521 8.28 3.25 -55.24
CA ALA A 521 7.29 3.01 -54.21
C ALA A 521 7.91 3.27 -52.81
N LEU A 522 8.24 4.49 -52.53
CA LEU A 522 8.60 4.96 -51.19
C LEU A 522 7.36 4.90 -50.32
N THR A 523 7.31 3.89 -49.46
CA THR A 523 6.39 3.83 -48.32
C THR A 523 6.68 4.99 -47.41
N ARG A 524 5.83 6.00 -47.37
CA ARG A 524 5.94 7.13 -46.44
C ARG A 524 5.55 6.62 -45.04
N PRO A 525 6.46 6.67 -44.06
CA PRO A 525 6.06 6.40 -42.71
C PRO A 525 5.06 7.46 -42.26
N LEU A 526 3.90 7.02 -41.73
CA LEU A 526 2.98 7.90 -41.03
C LEU A 526 3.55 8.11 -39.62
N LEU A 527 4.02 9.31 -39.34
CA LEU A 527 4.55 9.72 -38.05
C LEU A 527 3.47 10.51 -37.32
N GLY A 528 3.07 10.04 -36.15
CA GLY A 528 2.21 10.76 -35.21
C GLY A 528 2.98 11.06 -33.93
N ALA A 529 2.90 12.28 -33.44
CA ALA A 529 3.43 12.64 -32.13
C ALA A 529 2.45 13.56 -31.43
N SER A 530 2.21 13.30 -30.16
CA SER A 530 1.41 14.15 -29.27
C SER A 530 2.10 14.29 -27.91
N ARG A 531 1.98 15.46 -27.31
CA ARG A 531 2.41 15.70 -25.93
C ARG A 531 1.33 16.50 -25.23
N GLU A 532 0.85 15.96 -24.14
CA GLU A 532 -0.15 16.58 -23.27
C GLU A 532 0.50 16.85 -21.93
N GLN A 533 0.26 18.03 -21.38
CA GLN A 533 0.70 18.40 -20.05
C GLN A 533 -0.47 19.00 -19.29
N THR A 534 -0.70 18.48 -18.09
CA THR A 534 -1.80 18.91 -17.23
C THR A 534 -1.25 19.18 -15.83
N THR A 535 -1.67 20.29 -15.23
CA THR A 535 -1.38 20.59 -13.83
C THR A 535 -2.68 20.82 -13.09
N TYR A 536 -2.83 20.15 -11.97
CA TYR A 536 -4.02 20.33 -11.11
C TYR A 536 -3.61 20.41 -9.65
N ALA A 537 -4.46 21.05 -8.85
CA ALA A 537 -4.27 21.18 -7.42
C ALA A 537 -5.51 20.77 -6.65
N ASN A 538 -5.29 20.07 -5.54
CA ASN A 538 -6.30 19.73 -4.55
C ASN A 538 -6.06 20.54 -3.29
N HIS A 539 -7.11 21.16 -2.76
CA HIS A 539 -7.11 21.88 -1.49
C HIS A 539 -8.18 21.28 -0.59
N GLY A 540 -7.81 20.86 0.59
CA GLY A 540 -8.73 20.23 1.54
C GLY A 540 -8.70 20.92 2.90
N LEU A 541 -9.87 21.16 3.47
CA LEU A 541 -10.05 21.60 4.85
C LEU A 541 -10.87 20.55 5.60
N LEU A 542 -10.39 20.09 6.74
CA LEU A 542 -10.97 19.03 7.56
C LEU A 542 -11.34 19.57 8.94
N ALA A 543 -12.51 19.18 9.43
CA ALA A 543 -12.89 19.27 10.84
C ALA A 543 -13.52 17.94 11.27
N GLN A 544 -13.05 17.39 12.41
CA GLN A 544 -13.57 16.15 13.00
C GLN A 544 -13.62 16.26 14.50
N GLY A 545 -14.71 15.79 15.10
CA GLY A 545 -14.86 15.57 16.54
C GLY A 545 -15.05 14.10 16.85
N VAL A 546 -14.37 13.62 17.88
CA VAL A 546 -14.56 12.29 18.46
C VAL A 546 -14.83 12.45 19.95
N MET A 547 -15.99 12.01 20.39
CA MET A 547 -16.39 12.00 21.79
C MET A 547 -16.27 10.58 22.32
N ALA A 548 -15.45 10.38 23.34
CA ALA A 548 -15.32 9.14 24.08
C ALA A 548 -16.03 9.26 25.43
N TRP A 549 -16.98 8.38 25.73
CA TRP A 549 -17.71 8.34 26.98
C TRP A 549 -17.45 7.02 27.70
N HIS A 550 -16.96 7.12 28.94
CA HIS A 550 -16.53 5.99 29.78
C HIS A 550 -15.54 5.01 29.11
N ASP A 551 -14.78 5.46 28.08
CA ASP A 551 -13.94 4.61 27.23
C ASP A 551 -14.67 3.39 26.62
N ARG A 552 -16.00 3.45 26.54
CA ARG A 552 -16.88 2.40 25.98
C ARG A 552 -17.61 2.85 24.74
N TRP A 553 -18.13 4.07 24.75
CA TRP A 553 -18.85 4.66 23.64
C TRP A 553 -17.98 5.71 22.97
N PHE A 554 -17.84 5.60 21.67
CA PHE A 554 -17.12 6.56 20.86
C PHE A 554 -18.03 7.02 19.74
N LEU A 555 -18.32 8.32 19.69
CA LEU A 555 -19.10 8.93 18.63
C LEU A 555 -18.17 9.84 17.84
N SER A 556 -18.15 9.71 16.54
CA SER A 556 -17.34 10.51 15.64
C SER A 556 -18.22 11.19 14.58
N ALA A 557 -17.95 12.47 14.36
CA ALA A 557 -18.53 13.24 13.28
C ALA A 557 -17.45 14.11 12.65
N GLY A 558 -17.45 14.22 11.34
CA GLY A 558 -16.49 15.03 10.63
C GLY A 558 -16.94 15.37 9.22
N ALA A 559 -16.35 16.40 8.68
CA ALA A 559 -16.53 16.78 7.30
C ALA A 559 -15.24 17.35 6.73
N ARG A 560 -15.05 17.14 5.45
CA ARG A 560 -13.98 17.75 4.68
C ARG A 560 -14.56 18.50 3.50
N VAL A 561 -14.12 19.72 3.30
CA VAL A 561 -14.35 20.47 2.07
C VAL A 561 -13.14 20.27 1.19
N GLU A 562 -13.38 19.78 -0.02
CA GLU A 562 -12.34 19.51 -1.02
C GLU A 562 -12.59 20.37 -2.24
N ARG A 563 -11.57 21.06 -2.73
CA ARG A 563 -11.60 21.85 -3.96
C ARG A 563 -10.49 21.40 -4.89
N THR A 564 -10.85 20.98 -6.09
CA THR A 564 -9.92 20.60 -7.16
C THR A 564 -9.94 21.66 -8.25
N THR A 565 -8.78 22.12 -8.69
CA THR A 565 -8.58 23.12 -9.74
C THR A 565 -7.62 22.60 -10.79
N GLY A 566 -7.77 23.01 -12.05
CA GLY A 566 -6.88 22.66 -13.16
C GLY A 566 -7.16 21.31 -13.82
N ALA A 567 -7.98 20.44 -13.23
CA ALA A 567 -8.34 19.14 -13.81
C ALA A 567 -9.48 19.26 -14.83
N THR A 568 -10.34 20.25 -14.63
CA THR A 568 -11.46 20.62 -15.51
C THR A 568 -11.49 22.14 -15.69
N PRO A 569 -12.18 22.69 -16.72
CA PRO A 569 -12.26 24.12 -16.95
C PRO A 569 -12.80 24.91 -15.74
N LEU A 570 -13.73 24.32 -14.99
CA LEU A 570 -14.29 24.90 -13.77
C LEU A 570 -13.77 24.18 -12.52
N PRO A 571 -13.50 24.90 -11.42
CA PRO A 571 -13.13 24.28 -10.14
C PRO A 571 -14.25 23.35 -9.65
N GLN A 572 -13.88 22.16 -9.23
CA GLN A 572 -14.80 21.21 -8.59
C GLN A 572 -14.70 21.34 -7.08
N GLN A 573 -15.82 21.50 -6.41
CA GLN A 573 -15.90 21.55 -4.95
C GLN A 573 -16.84 20.46 -4.44
N SER A 574 -16.44 19.80 -3.36
CA SER A 574 -17.21 18.71 -2.76
C SER A 574 -17.09 18.74 -1.23
N VAL A 575 -18.16 18.31 -0.59
CA VAL A 575 -18.19 18.09 0.86
C VAL A 575 -18.24 16.59 1.12
N LEU A 576 -17.34 16.10 1.96
CA LEU A 576 -17.15 14.69 2.29
C LEU A 576 -17.49 14.47 3.77
N PRO A 577 -18.75 14.15 4.09
CA PRO A 577 -19.16 13.88 5.47
C PRO A 577 -18.71 12.49 5.92
N MET A 578 -18.49 12.35 7.22
CA MET A 578 -18.22 11.11 7.92
C MET A 578 -18.94 11.09 9.26
N LEU A 579 -19.63 9.99 9.54
CA LEU A 579 -20.26 9.72 10.82
C LEU A 579 -19.85 8.32 11.29
N GLY A 580 -19.72 8.14 12.60
CA GLY A 580 -19.38 6.85 13.14
C GLY A 580 -19.69 6.69 14.60
N ALA A 581 -20.00 5.45 14.98
CA ALA A 581 -20.24 5.06 16.35
C ALA A 581 -19.51 3.74 16.67
N THR A 582 -18.95 3.66 17.86
CA THR A 582 -18.30 2.45 18.34
C THR A 582 -18.69 2.20 19.80
N TYR A 583 -18.99 0.95 20.11
CA TYR A 583 -19.20 0.45 21.47
C TYR A 583 -18.19 -0.63 21.78
N VAL A 584 -17.49 -0.51 22.91
CA VAL A 584 -16.48 -1.48 23.35
C VAL A 584 -16.82 -1.96 24.75
N ARG A 585 -16.80 -3.28 24.93
CA ARG A 585 -16.96 -3.93 26.24
C ARG A 585 -15.78 -4.85 26.51
N ASP A 586 -15.07 -4.56 27.59
CA ASP A 586 -14.03 -5.46 28.09
C ASP A 586 -14.66 -6.51 29.01
N LEU A 587 -14.29 -7.77 28.80
CA LEU A 587 -14.81 -8.97 29.47
C LEU A 587 -13.69 -9.73 30.21
N GLY A 588 -12.81 -9.00 30.90
CA GLY A 588 -11.64 -9.60 31.54
C GLY A 588 -10.54 -9.96 30.54
N GLY A 589 -10.44 -11.20 30.09
CA GLY A 589 -9.45 -11.63 29.11
C GLY A 589 -9.86 -11.44 27.65
N ALA A 590 -11.06 -10.91 27.38
CA ALA A 590 -11.59 -10.67 26.06
C ALA A 590 -12.14 -9.25 25.93
N ALA A 591 -12.26 -8.76 24.70
CA ALA A 591 -12.94 -7.51 24.38
C ALA A 591 -13.87 -7.74 23.17
N VAL A 592 -15.06 -7.15 23.25
CA VAL A 592 -16.02 -7.11 22.14
C VAL A 592 -16.19 -5.66 21.72
N LYS A 593 -16.11 -5.41 20.42
CA LYS A 593 -16.30 -4.10 19.83
C LYS A 593 -17.39 -4.20 18.76
N LEU A 594 -18.40 -3.35 18.84
CA LEU A 594 -19.39 -3.12 17.78
C LEU A 594 -19.13 -1.76 17.16
N ARG A 595 -19.23 -1.66 15.86
CA ARG A 595 -18.93 -0.45 15.11
C ARG A 595 -19.86 -0.23 13.94
N GLY A 596 -20.10 1.03 13.61
CA GLY A 596 -20.85 1.44 12.43
C GLY A 596 -20.30 2.75 11.92
N ALA A 597 -20.20 2.89 10.60
CA ALA A 597 -19.73 4.10 9.96
C ALA A 597 -20.46 4.40 8.66
N TYR A 598 -20.56 5.68 8.36
CA TYR A 598 -20.97 6.22 7.07
C TYR A 598 -19.89 7.16 6.56
N GLY A 599 -19.62 7.14 5.27
CA GLY A 599 -18.68 8.06 4.64
C GLY A 599 -18.96 8.28 3.16
N THR A 600 -18.44 9.39 2.65
CA THR A 600 -18.49 9.74 1.23
C THR A 600 -17.10 10.09 0.74
N GLY A 601 -16.68 9.48 -0.39
CA GLY A 601 -15.44 9.78 -1.10
C GLY A 601 -15.71 10.27 -2.52
N ILE A 602 -14.76 11.00 -3.06
CA ILE A 602 -14.76 11.45 -4.46
C ILE A 602 -13.47 11.11 -5.15
N ARG A 603 -13.55 10.99 -6.47
CA ARG A 603 -12.42 11.05 -7.38
C ARG A 603 -12.71 12.11 -8.41
N PRO A 604 -11.96 13.23 -8.44
CA PRO A 604 -12.12 14.26 -9.45
C PRO A 604 -11.92 13.68 -10.85
N ALA A 605 -12.67 14.21 -11.81
CA ALA A 605 -12.46 13.88 -13.22
C ALA A 605 -11.07 14.35 -13.63
N ARG A 606 -10.25 13.43 -14.12
CA ARG A 606 -8.88 13.69 -14.55
C ARG A 606 -8.60 13.03 -15.89
N THR A 607 -7.66 13.57 -16.62
CA THR A 607 -7.09 12.89 -17.78
C THR A 607 -6.48 11.55 -17.34
N LEU A 608 -6.67 10.52 -18.16
CA LEU A 608 -6.29 9.13 -17.84
C LEU A 608 -4.79 8.85 -18.01
N VAL A 609 -3.91 9.78 -17.66
CA VAL A 609 -2.46 9.56 -17.78
C VAL A 609 -2.00 8.30 -17.03
N ARG A 610 -2.68 7.94 -15.92
CA ARG A 610 -2.36 6.71 -15.19
C ARG A 610 -2.58 5.42 -15.98
N ASN A 611 -3.46 5.45 -16.96
CA ASN A 611 -3.83 4.27 -17.77
C ASN A 611 -3.20 4.27 -19.17
N ALA A 612 -2.56 5.37 -19.57
CA ALA A 612 -2.11 5.57 -20.93
C ALA A 612 -0.98 4.66 -21.37
N THR A 613 -0.23 4.09 -20.44
CA THR A 613 0.92 3.23 -20.74
C THR A 613 0.55 1.87 -21.31
N TRP A 614 -0.72 1.43 -21.20
CA TRP A 614 -1.12 0.10 -21.69
C TRP A 614 -2.33 0.09 -22.62
N MET A 615 -2.92 1.24 -22.94
CA MET A 615 -4.05 1.30 -23.85
C MET A 615 -3.68 1.66 -25.30
N GLY A 616 -2.42 1.50 -25.69
CA GLY A 616 -1.99 1.67 -27.08
C GLY A 616 -2.22 3.09 -27.66
N ALA A 617 -2.01 3.26 -28.94
CA ALA A 617 -2.13 4.54 -29.68
C ALA A 617 -3.60 4.94 -29.98
N ALA A 618 -4.57 4.56 -29.15
CA ALA A 618 -5.95 4.98 -29.33
C ALA A 618 -6.08 6.49 -29.14
N SER A 619 -6.71 7.17 -30.10
CA SER A 619 -7.00 8.59 -29.98
C SER A 619 -8.12 8.80 -28.94
N TRP A 620 -7.80 9.54 -27.90
CA TRP A 620 -8.75 9.92 -26.87
C TRP A 620 -9.36 11.28 -27.22
N ALA A 621 -10.67 11.35 -27.30
CA ALA A 621 -11.36 12.64 -27.31
C ALA A 621 -11.56 13.06 -25.84
N SER A 622 -11.06 14.22 -25.48
CA SER A 622 -11.32 14.83 -24.18
C SER A 622 -12.80 15.17 -24.07
N ALA A 623 -13.50 14.62 -23.09
CA ALA A 623 -14.85 15.03 -22.78
C ALA A 623 -14.80 16.28 -21.89
N ALA A 624 -15.32 17.39 -22.40
CA ALA A 624 -15.23 18.70 -21.75
C ALA A 624 -16.01 18.80 -20.44
N ASN A 625 -16.97 17.89 -20.16
CA ASN A 625 -17.96 18.02 -19.07
C ASN A 625 -18.04 16.78 -18.18
N LEU A 626 -16.91 16.19 -17.82
CA LEU A 626 -16.92 15.07 -16.87
C LEU A 626 -17.18 15.55 -15.44
N GLU A 627 -18.10 14.87 -14.77
CA GLU A 627 -18.34 15.03 -13.34
C GLU A 627 -17.38 14.15 -12.53
N ALA A 628 -17.11 14.54 -11.27
CA ALA A 628 -16.33 13.72 -10.35
C ALA A 628 -17.08 12.41 -10.01
N GLU A 629 -16.35 11.31 -9.97
CA GLU A 629 -16.86 10.05 -9.43
C GLU A 629 -17.08 10.21 -7.92
N ARG A 630 -18.21 9.70 -7.41
CA ARG A 630 -18.60 9.80 -6.01
C ARG A 630 -19.03 8.44 -5.49
N GLN A 631 -18.49 8.03 -4.34
CA GLN A 631 -18.91 6.82 -3.63
C GLN A 631 -19.34 7.17 -2.22
N SER A 632 -20.49 6.69 -1.81
CA SER A 632 -21.00 6.79 -0.44
C SER A 632 -21.42 5.42 0.04
N GLY A 633 -21.35 5.18 1.34
CA GLY A 633 -21.76 3.89 1.87
C GLY A 633 -21.71 3.81 3.38
N THR A 634 -22.40 2.79 3.86
CA THR A 634 -22.43 2.40 5.26
C THR A 634 -21.68 1.11 5.47
N GLU A 635 -21.14 0.95 6.66
CA GLU A 635 -20.63 -0.34 7.14
C GLU A 635 -21.01 -0.56 8.60
N PHE A 636 -21.19 -1.82 8.95
CA PHE A 636 -21.44 -2.29 10.31
C PHE A 636 -20.51 -3.47 10.58
N GLY A 637 -19.95 -3.55 11.77
CA GLY A 637 -19.03 -4.62 12.10
C GLY A 637 -19.00 -4.97 13.57
N GLY A 638 -18.49 -6.16 13.83
CA GLY A 638 -18.21 -6.67 15.16
C GLY A 638 -16.81 -7.26 15.22
N ASP A 639 -16.08 -6.92 16.26
CA ASP A 639 -14.73 -7.43 16.50
C ASP A 639 -14.70 -8.14 17.85
N VAL A 640 -14.12 -9.34 17.88
CA VAL A 640 -13.91 -10.14 19.10
C VAL A 640 -12.41 -10.39 19.25
N LEU A 641 -11.86 -9.97 20.38
CA LEU A 641 -10.45 -10.13 20.69
C LEU A 641 -10.31 -10.89 22.02
N VAL A 642 -9.45 -11.92 22.04
CA VAL A 642 -9.14 -12.71 23.25
C VAL A 642 -7.64 -12.59 23.52
N GLY A 643 -7.28 -11.62 24.34
CA GLY A 643 -5.90 -11.24 24.60
C GLY A 643 -5.13 -11.01 23.31
N SER A 644 -3.91 -11.56 23.21
CA SER A 644 -3.11 -11.62 21.98
C SER A 644 -3.28 -12.92 21.18
N ARG A 645 -4.19 -13.80 21.63
CA ARG A 645 -4.34 -15.17 21.09
C ARG A 645 -5.27 -15.24 19.90
N LEU A 646 -6.37 -14.48 19.93
CA LEU A 646 -7.42 -14.56 18.90
C LEU A 646 -7.92 -13.15 18.58
N SER A 647 -7.98 -12.83 17.29
CA SER A 647 -8.78 -11.73 16.77
C SER A 647 -9.73 -12.25 15.70
N LEU A 648 -10.96 -11.77 15.73
CA LEU A 648 -11.99 -12.04 14.73
C LEU A 648 -12.69 -10.73 14.42
N HIS A 649 -12.75 -10.39 13.14
CA HIS A 649 -13.42 -9.20 12.64
C HIS A 649 -14.45 -9.60 11.60
N LEU A 650 -15.68 -9.11 11.74
CA LEU A 650 -16.78 -9.30 10.79
C LEU A 650 -17.27 -7.93 10.35
N THR A 651 -17.41 -7.72 9.06
CA THR A 651 -17.93 -6.45 8.49
C THR A 651 -18.97 -6.72 7.41
N ARG A 652 -20.11 -6.05 7.48
CA ARG A 652 -21.11 -5.90 6.41
C ARG A 652 -20.95 -4.50 5.82
N PHE A 653 -20.91 -4.39 4.50
CA PHE A 653 -20.89 -3.10 3.81
C PHE A 653 -21.95 -3.01 2.72
N ASP A 654 -22.46 -1.78 2.50
CA ASP A 654 -23.35 -1.42 1.40
C ASP A 654 -22.92 -0.05 0.88
N GLN A 655 -22.53 0.01 -0.40
CA GLN A 655 -21.93 1.19 -1.01
C GLN A 655 -22.55 1.44 -2.38
N ARG A 656 -22.66 2.71 -2.75
CA ARG A 656 -23.07 3.16 -4.08
C ARG A 656 -22.03 4.11 -4.65
N ALA A 657 -21.50 3.78 -5.81
CA ALA A 657 -20.64 4.66 -6.58
C ALA A 657 -21.43 5.20 -7.78
N ALA A 658 -21.34 6.49 -8.02
CA ALA A 658 -22.05 7.19 -9.08
C ALA A 658 -21.12 8.09 -9.87
N GLY A 659 -21.53 8.46 -11.09
CA GLY A 659 -20.72 9.28 -11.98
C GLY A 659 -19.45 8.59 -12.47
N LEU A 660 -19.43 7.25 -12.50
CA LEU A 660 -18.26 6.49 -12.90
C LEU A 660 -17.82 6.83 -14.31
N ILE A 661 -16.54 7.11 -14.50
CA ILE A 661 -15.95 7.50 -15.76
C ILE A 661 -15.43 6.26 -16.49
N GLN A 662 -15.92 6.04 -17.71
CA GLN A 662 -15.49 4.94 -18.57
C GLN A 662 -15.13 5.45 -19.96
N PRO A 663 -14.07 4.87 -20.59
CA PRO A 663 -13.88 5.01 -22.02
C PRO A 663 -14.95 4.23 -22.78
N VAL A 664 -15.71 4.92 -23.57
CA VAL A 664 -16.69 4.31 -24.49
C VAL A 664 -16.17 4.39 -25.89
N SER A 665 -16.12 3.25 -26.60
CA SER A 665 -15.64 3.20 -27.97
C SER A 665 -16.65 3.84 -28.91
N THR A 666 -16.18 4.67 -29.82
CA THR A 666 -16.95 5.29 -30.87
C THR A 666 -16.24 5.10 -32.22
N LEU A 667 -17.00 4.74 -33.25
CA LEU A 667 -16.50 4.70 -34.62
C LEU A 667 -16.49 6.12 -35.20
N THR A 668 -15.31 6.66 -35.44
CA THR A 668 -15.14 7.93 -36.15
C THR A 668 -14.78 7.65 -37.62
N THR A 669 -15.44 8.33 -38.55
CA THR A 669 -15.08 8.29 -39.97
C THR A 669 -14.22 9.52 -40.26
N THR A 670 -12.93 9.30 -40.55
CA THR A 670 -12.02 10.34 -41.03
C THR A 670 -11.83 10.18 -42.54
N VAL A 671 -11.67 11.29 -43.24
CA VAL A 671 -11.35 11.25 -44.68
C VAL A 671 -9.82 11.20 -44.79
N ALA A 672 -9.32 10.13 -45.40
CA ALA A 672 -7.88 10.03 -45.71
C ALA A 672 -7.49 11.07 -46.78
N SER A 673 -6.18 11.34 -46.92
CA SER A 673 -5.64 12.29 -47.89
C SER A 673 -5.98 11.95 -49.36
N ASN A 674 -6.42 10.71 -49.65
CA ASN A 674 -6.89 10.22 -50.95
C ASN A 674 -8.42 10.34 -51.14
N GLY A 675 -9.12 11.07 -50.24
CA GLY A 675 -10.57 11.26 -50.29
C GLY A 675 -11.41 10.07 -49.83
N ARG A 676 -10.81 8.93 -49.45
CA ARG A 676 -11.54 7.76 -48.97
C ARG A 676 -11.90 7.85 -47.52
N PRO A 677 -13.13 7.47 -47.11
CA PRO A 677 -13.50 7.39 -45.71
C PRO A 677 -12.73 6.25 -45.02
N VAL A 678 -11.97 6.58 -43.97
CA VAL A 678 -11.30 5.62 -43.09
C VAL A 678 -12.04 5.63 -41.75
N ARG A 679 -12.55 4.48 -41.36
CA ARG A 679 -13.16 4.28 -40.06
C ARG A 679 -12.06 3.99 -39.05
N ARG A 680 -12.03 4.76 -37.97
CA ARG A 680 -11.13 4.57 -36.84
C ARG A 680 -11.92 4.43 -35.57
N MET A 681 -11.52 3.53 -34.71
CA MET A 681 -12.04 3.45 -33.36
C MET A 681 -11.43 4.58 -32.53
N ALA A 682 -12.28 5.42 -31.96
CA ALA A 682 -11.92 6.44 -31.01
C ALA A 682 -12.60 6.14 -29.67
N TYR A 683 -11.98 6.55 -28.57
CA TYR A 683 -12.57 6.40 -27.26
C TYR A 683 -12.93 7.78 -26.71
N THR A 684 -14.12 7.90 -26.16
CA THR A 684 -14.58 9.10 -25.47
C THR A 684 -14.85 8.76 -24.02
N LEU A 685 -14.34 9.56 -23.11
CA LEU A 685 -14.64 9.41 -21.68
C LEU A 685 -16.05 9.89 -21.40
N GLN A 686 -16.83 9.09 -20.67
CA GLN A 686 -18.21 9.42 -20.28
C GLN A 686 -18.46 9.05 -18.83
N ASN A 687 -19.28 9.81 -18.12
CA ASN A 687 -19.87 9.39 -16.85
C ASN A 687 -20.96 8.36 -17.14
N VAL A 688 -20.74 7.11 -16.82
CA VAL A 688 -21.55 5.97 -17.31
C VAL A 688 -22.80 5.76 -16.48
N GLY A 689 -22.77 6.08 -15.19
CA GLY A 689 -23.91 5.84 -14.32
C GLY A 689 -23.51 5.50 -12.90
N ALA A 690 -24.22 4.56 -12.30
CA ALA A 690 -23.98 4.14 -10.92
C ALA A 690 -23.88 2.63 -10.79
N ILE A 691 -23.09 2.20 -9.80
CA ILE A 691 -22.97 0.80 -9.38
C ILE A 691 -23.27 0.69 -7.88
N THR A 692 -23.68 -0.52 -7.47
CA THR A 692 -23.81 -0.88 -6.06
C THR A 692 -22.79 -1.97 -5.73
N ASN A 693 -22.16 -1.84 -4.57
CA ASN A 693 -21.23 -2.82 -4.00
C ASN A 693 -21.75 -3.25 -2.64
N ARG A 694 -22.06 -4.52 -2.48
CA ARG A 694 -22.55 -5.11 -1.25
C ARG A 694 -21.75 -6.32 -0.89
N GLY A 695 -21.49 -6.53 0.38
CA GLY A 695 -20.71 -7.71 0.74
C GLY A 695 -20.49 -7.93 2.21
N TRP A 696 -19.78 -9.02 2.48
CA TRP A 696 -19.32 -9.42 3.81
C TRP A 696 -17.81 -9.63 3.79
N GLU A 697 -17.16 -9.23 4.87
CA GLU A 697 -15.74 -9.45 5.08
C GLU A 697 -15.55 -10.11 6.45
N VAL A 698 -14.69 -11.11 6.47
CA VAL A 698 -14.26 -11.82 7.69
C VAL A 698 -12.74 -11.81 7.69
N ASP A 699 -12.16 -11.43 8.81
CA ASP A 699 -10.74 -11.54 9.09
C ASP A 699 -10.55 -12.21 10.44
N ALA A 700 -9.68 -13.21 10.49
CA ALA A 700 -9.39 -13.94 11.70
C ALA A 700 -7.90 -14.22 11.84
N SER A 701 -7.36 -14.04 13.03
CA SER A 701 -6.02 -14.50 13.35
C SER A 701 -5.96 -15.16 14.73
N THR A 702 -5.12 -16.19 14.83
CA THR A 702 -4.90 -16.86 16.11
C THR A 702 -3.45 -17.25 16.29
N ARG A 703 -3.00 -17.20 17.54
CA ARG A 703 -1.68 -17.66 17.93
C ARG A 703 -1.78 -18.75 19.00
N LEU A 704 -1.36 -19.94 18.63
CA LEU A 704 -1.40 -21.15 19.45
C LEU A 704 0.06 -21.56 19.74
N ALA A 705 0.61 -21.11 20.84
CA ALA A 705 2.01 -21.36 21.23
C ALA A 705 3.03 -21.00 20.13
N ARG A 706 3.44 -21.96 19.31
CA ARG A 706 4.42 -21.81 18.23
C ARG A 706 3.80 -21.68 16.84
N LEU A 707 2.48 -21.83 16.74
CA LEU A 707 1.71 -21.77 15.51
C LEU A 707 0.92 -20.47 15.45
N SER A 708 1.11 -19.71 14.39
CA SER A 708 0.27 -18.55 14.04
C SER A 708 -0.54 -18.88 12.80
N LEU A 709 -1.85 -18.68 12.86
CA LEU A 709 -2.76 -18.85 11.74
C LEU A 709 -3.45 -17.52 11.46
N SER A 710 -3.63 -17.17 10.20
CA SER A 710 -4.49 -16.06 9.81
C SER A 710 -5.24 -16.39 8.53
N GLY A 711 -6.40 -15.78 8.36
CA GLY A 711 -7.21 -15.93 7.17
C GLY A 711 -8.15 -14.75 7.00
N ALA A 712 -8.41 -14.41 5.75
CA ALA A 712 -9.34 -13.37 5.35
C ALA A 712 -10.27 -13.91 4.26
N LEU A 713 -11.52 -13.47 4.29
CA LEU A 713 -12.55 -13.76 3.28
C LEU A 713 -13.32 -12.50 2.98
N SER A 714 -13.49 -12.20 1.71
CA SER A 714 -14.37 -11.15 1.22
C SER A 714 -15.34 -11.72 0.20
N LEU A 715 -16.62 -11.48 0.41
CA LEU A 715 -17.71 -11.81 -0.52
C LEU A 715 -18.24 -10.49 -1.07
N VAL A 716 -18.25 -10.33 -2.39
CA VAL A 716 -18.60 -9.06 -3.04
C VAL A 716 -19.61 -9.27 -4.14
N GLU A 717 -20.68 -8.52 -4.09
CA GLU A 717 -21.62 -8.33 -5.19
C GLU A 717 -21.48 -6.88 -5.70
N SER A 718 -20.89 -6.71 -6.89
CA SER A 718 -20.70 -5.43 -7.56
C SER A 718 -21.51 -5.43 -8.86
N ARG A 719 -22.54 -4.57 -8.94
CA ARG A 719 -23.47 -4.54 -10.08
C ARG A 719 -23.76 -3.14 -10.56
N VAL A 720 -24.00 -3.02 -11.87
CA VAL A 720 -24.52 -1.82 -12.50
C VAL A 720 -25.94 -1.56 -11.98
N ALA A 721 -26.14 -0.44 -11.30
CA ALA A 721 -27.43 -0.06 -10.73
C ALA A 721 -28.21 0.90 -11.63
N GLN A 722 -27.49 1.74 -12.37
CA GLN A 722 -28.10 2.75 -13.26
C GLN A 722 -27.08 3.10 -14.36
N LEU A 723 -27.56 3.35 -15.57
CA LEU A 723 -26.78 3.87 -16.67
C LEU A 723 -27.19 5.32 -16.94
N ALA A 724 -26.21 6.14 -17.32
CA ALA A 724 -26.45 7.53 -17.70
C ALA A 724 -27.25 7.61 -18.99
N GLU A 725 -28.04 8.68 -19.12
CA GLU A 725 -28.76 8.97 -20.35
C GLU A 725 -27.78 9.13 -21.52
N GLY A 726 -28.07 8.46 -22.64
CA GLY A 726 -27.19 8.49 -23.81
C GLY A 726 -25.97 7.56 -23.74
N TYR A 727 -25.85 6.72 -22.71
CA TYR A 727 -24.77 5.71 -22.66
C TYR A 727 -24.83 4.76 -23.87
N ARG A 728 -23.68 4.58 -24.55
CA ARG A 728 -23.55 3.78 -25.78
C ARG A 728 -22.55 2.64 -25.66
N GLY A 729 -22.20 2.24 -24.44
CA GLY A 729 -21.26 1.12 -24.17
C GLY A 729 -21.96 -0.23 -24.08
N GLU A 730 -21.21 -1.23 -23.60
CA GLU A 730 -21.64 -2.63 -23.53
C GLU A 730 -22.42 -2.97 -22.24
N LEU A 731 -22.35 -2.13 -21.20
CA LEU A 731 -22.97 -2.42 -19.90
C LEU A 731 -24.48 -2.31 -19.94
N ARG A 732 -25.16 -3.10 -19.13
CA ARG A 732 -26.60 -3.06 -18.87
C ARG A 732 -26.88 -3.00 -17.37
N VAL A 733 -28.00 -2.45 -16.97
CA VAL A 733 -28.44 -2.48 -15.58
C VAL A 733 -28.57 -3.93 -15.11
N GLY A 734 -28.02 -4.23 -13.94
CA GLY A 734 -27.97 -5.58 -13.36
C GLY A 734 -26.70 -6.37 -13.69
N ASP A 735 -25.88 -5.94 -14.66
CA ASP A 735 -24.63 -6.62 -14.97
C ASP A 735 -23.66 -6.63 -13.80
N ARG A 736 -22.90 -7.71 -13.65
CA ARG A 736 -21.73 -7.74 -12.79
C ARG A 736 -20.66 -6.82 -13.34
N MET A 737 -19.96 -6.14 -12.46
CA MET A 737 -18.82 -5.32 -12.86
C MET A 737 -17.68 -6.23 -13.32
N LEU A 738 -17.01 -5.76 -14.40
CA LEU A 738 -15.88 -6.47 -15.00
C LEU A 738 -14.68 -6.44 -14.03
N ASP A 739 -13.86 -7.49 -14.13
CA ASP A 739 -12.62 -7.67 -13.37
C ASP A 739 -12.79 -7.61 -11.83
N VAL A 740 -14.00 -7.89 -11.33
CA VAL A 740 -14.30 -7.98 -9.90
C VAL A 740 -14.59 -9.43 -9.53
N PRO A 741 -13.69 -10.10 -8.78
CA PRO A 741 -13.96 -11.44 -8.26
C PRO A 741 -15.17 -11.45 -7.32
N SER A 742 -16.01 -12.48 -7.41
CA SER A 742 -17.17 -12.65 -6.52
C SER A 742 -16.75 -12.90 -5.07
N SER A 743 -15.59 -13.50 -4.87
CA SER A 743 -14.96 -13.61 -3.56
C SER A 743 -13.44 -13.67 -3.66
N THR A 744 -12.79 -13.20 -2.60
CA THR A 744 -11.35 -13.39 -2.38
C THR A 744 -11.14 -14.04 -1.03
N MET A 745 -10.19 -14.97 -0.96
CA MET A 745 -9.86 -15.70 0.27
C MET A 745 -8.34 -15.79 0.41
N SER A 746 -7.85 -15.60 1.62
CA SER A 746 -6.46 -15.88 1.99
C SER A 746 -6.40 -16.73 3.25
N LEU A 747 -5.42 -17.63 3.29
CA LEU A 747 -5.08 -18.43 4.47
C LEU A 747 -3.57 -18.45 4.62
N SER A 748 -3.06 -18.26 5.82
CA SER A 748 -1.65 -18.40 6.10
C SER A 748 -1.38 -19.08 7.44
N ALA A 749 -0.27 -19.81 7.51
CA ALA A 749 0.21 -20.46 8.70
C ALA A 749 1.72 -20.26 8.83
N ALA A 750 2.18 -19.98 10.05
CA ALA A 750 3.59 -19.90 10.39
C ALA A 750 3.85 -20.71 11.67
N TYR A 751 4.82 -21.59 11.62
CA TYR A 751 5.24 -22.43 12.76
C TYR A 751 6.71 -22.19 13.06
N GLY A 752 7.01 -21.78 14.30
CA GLY A 752 8.36 -21.54 14.78
C GLY A 752 8.80 -22.56 15.84
N SER A 753 9.88 -23.30 15.63
CA SER A 753 10.42 -24.25 16.59
C SER A 753 11.94 -24.24 16.62
N GLY A 754 12.51 -23.70 17.69
CA GLY A 754 13.96 -23.65 17.86
C GLY A 754 14.65 -22.88 16.74
N ARG A 755 15.32 -23.60 15.85
CA ARG A 755 16.04 -23.02 14.68
C ARG A 755 15.20 -22.98 13.41
N TRP A 756 14.02 -23.60 13.39
CA TRP A 756 13.17 -23.73 12.22
C TRP A 756 12.02 -22.72 12.23
N THR A 757 11.75 -22.12 11.11
CA THR A 757 10.51 -21.40 10.85
C THR A 757 9.92 -21.93 9.55
N LEU A 758 8.72 -22.46 9.63
CA LEU A 758 7.95 -22.96 8.50
C LEU A 758 6.82 -21.98 8.21
N THR A 759 6.61 -21.62 6.96
CA THR A 759 5.53 -20.73 6.54
C THR A 759 4.80 -21.35 5.36
N THR A 760 3.49 -21.18 5.32
CA THR A 760 2.69 -21.50 4.14
C THR A 760 1.54 -20.51 4.02
N ALA A 761 1.17 -20.18 2.78
CA ALA A 761 0.05 -19.30 2.52
C ALA A 761 -0.61 -19.64 1.19
N ALA A 762 -1.92 -19.50 1.14
CA ALA A 762 -2.72 -19.66 -0.06
C ALA A 762 -3.64 -18.47 -0.25
N ILE A 763 -3.77 -18.00 -1.48
CA ILE A 763 -4.72 -16.96 -1.87
C ILE A 763 -5.58 -17.49 -3.02
N ARG A 764 -6.85 -17.12 -3.01
CA ARG A 764 -7.81 -17.52 -4.04
C ARG A 764 -8.71 -16.34 -4.40
N ALA A 765 -8.82 -16.05 -5.69
CA ALA A 765 -9.90 -15.27 -6.25
C ALA A 765 -10.90 -16.22 -6.91
N ALA A 766 -12.19 -16.02 -6.65
CA ALA A 766 -13.25 -16.78 -7.31
C ALA A 766 -13.49 -16.25 -8.74
N ASP A 767 -14.57 -16.71 -9.35
CA ASP A 767 -14.96 -16.32 -10.69
C ASP A 767 -15.14 -14.81 -10.87
N TRP A 768 -14.74 -14.30 -12.01
CA TRP A 768 -15.00 -12.93 -12.46
C TRP A 768 -15.38 -12.92 -13.93
N VAL A 769 -15.94 -11.80 -14.38
CA VAL A 769 -16.21 -11.54 -15.80
C VAL A 769 -15.17 -10.55 -16.30
N GLY A 770 -14.57 -10.85 -17.42
CA GLY A 770 -13.62 -9.98 -18.12
C GLY A 770 -13.76 -10.11 -19.63
N TYR A 771 -12.86 -9.48 -20.38
CA TYR A 771 -12.85 -9.62 -21.82
C TYR A 771 -12.06 -10.85 -22.28
N ASP A 772 -12.56 -11.54 -23.32
CA ASP A 772 -11.77 -12.46 -24.14
C ASP A 772 -10.86 -11.64 -25.05
N ARG A 773 -9.67 -11.33 -24.56
CA ARG A 773 -8.70 -10.49 -25.28
C ARG A 773 -8.09 -11.19 -26.47
N ALA A 774 -7.97 -12.51 -26.42
CA ALA A 774 -7.51 -13.29 -27.56
C ALA A 774 -8.51 -13.16 -28.72
N ALA A 775 -9.81 -13.39 -28.46
CA ALA A 775 -10.84 -13.22 -29.47
C ALA A 775 -10.95 -11.76 -29.99
N ILE A 776 -10.73 -10.76 -29.15
CA ILE A 776 -10.66 -9.36 -29.59
C ILE A 776 -9.47 -9.14 -30.51
N ALA A 777 -8.31 -9.70 -30.20
CA ALA A 777 -7.10 -9.59 -31.03
C ALA A 777 -7.32 -10.24 -32.41
N ASP A 778 -7.94 -11.42 -32.44
CA ASP A 778 -8.29 -12.13 -33.69
C ASP A 778 -9.28 -11.31 -34.54
N ALA A 779 -10.29 -10.73 -33.92
CA ALA A 779 -11.26 -9.87 -34.60
C ALA A 779 -10.61 -8.58 -35.16
N LEU A 780 -9.61 -8.04 -34.48
CA LEU A 780 -8.83 -6.89 -34.99
C LEU A 780 -7.92 -7.28 -36.15
N ALA A 781 -7.40 -8.51 -36.15
CA ALA A 781 -6.58 -9.03 -37.23
C ALA A 781 -7.38 -9.38 -38.51
N ALA A 782 -8.66 -9.70 -38.36
CA ALA A 782 -9.54 -9.99 -39.49
C ALA A 782 -9.91 -8.71 -40.26
N THR A 783 -9.61 -8.66 -41.55
CA THR A 783 -9.76 -7.49 -42.44
C THR A 783 -11.19 -7.00 -42.62
N THR A 784 -12.21 -7.73 -42.17
CA THR A 784 -13.63 -7.47 -42.42
C THR A 784 -14.37 -6.90 -41.19
N ALA A 785 -13.75 -6.74 -40.04
CA ALA A 785 -14.42 -6.67 -38.78
C ALA A 785 -14.43 -5.35 -37.96
N PRO A 786 -14.13 -4.14 -38.47
CA PRO A 786 -14.19 -2.93 -37.60
C PRO A 786 -15.57 -2.65 -37.03
N ARG A 787 -16.64 -3.24 -37.57
CA ARG A 787 -18.02 -3.03 -37.07
C ARG A 787 -18.35 -3.78 -35.79
N GLU A 788 -17.53 -4.77 -35.43
CA GLU A 788 -17.84 -5.68 -34.32
C GLU A 788 -17.24 -5.28 -32.99
N LEU A 789 -16.48 -4.19 -32.94
CA LEU A 789 -15.76 -3.70 -31.76
C LEU A 789 -16.27 -2.33 -31.26
N ASP A 790 -17.42 -1.85 -31.75
CA ASP A 790 -18.04 -0.64 -31.22
C ASP A 790 -18.83 -0.96 -29.94
N GLY A 791 -18.93 0.00 -29.04
CA GLY A 791 -19.66 0.02 -27.78
C GLY A 791 -20.41 -1.25 -27.40
N PRO A 792 -21.70 -1.40 -27.77
CA PRO A 792 -22.51 -2.55 -27.37
C PRO A 792 -22.00 -3.90 -27.89
N ALA A 793 -21.26 -3.92 -29.00
CA ALA A 793 -20.76 -5.15 -29.60
C ALA A 793 -19.59 -5.78 -28.81
N LEU A 794 -18.85 -4.99 -28.00
CA LEU A 794 -17.82 -5.53 -27.10
C LEU A 794 -18.35 -6.55 -26.09
N ARG A 795 -19.65 -6.51 -25.80
CA ARG A 795 -20.30 -7.47 -24.89
C ARG A 795 -20.18 -8.92 -25.37
N ARG A 796 -20.07 -9.20 -26.67
CA ARG A 796 -19.88 -10.55 -27.19
C ARG A 796 -18.57 -11.19 -26.80
N TYR A 797 -17.60 -10.38 -26.43
CA TYR A 797 -16.27 -10.78 -25.96
C TYR A 797 -16.17 -10.87 -24.44
N TRP A 798 -17.28 -10.84 -23.72
CA TRP A 798 -17.25 -11.11 -22.29
C TRP A 798 -17.09 -12.59 -22.03
N LEU A 799 -16.12 -12.91 -21.20
CA LEU A 799 -15.77 -14.26 -20.80
C LEU A 799 -15.86 -14.38 -19.28
N SER A 800 -16.44 -15.48 -18.81
CA SER A 800 -16.43 -15.84 -17.40
C SER A 800 -15.16 -16.63 -17.10
N TYR A 801 -14.28 -16.05 -16.32
CA TYR A 801 -13.04 -16.68 -15.90
C TYR A 801 -13.27 -17.52 -14.65
N GLY A 802 -12.61 -18.69 -14.59
CA GLY A 802 -12.62 -19.57 -13.43
C GLY A 802 -11.79 -19.03 -12.26
N ALA A 803 -11.94 -19.66 -11.11
CA ALA A 803 -11.20 -19.27 -9.93
C ALA A 803 -9.69 -19.53 -10.07
N VAL A 804 -8.87 -18.62 -9.57
CA VAL A 804 -7.41 -18.72 -9.52
C VAL A 804 -6.95 -18.92 -8.08
N THR A 805 -6.13 -19.93 -7.84
CA THR A 805 -5.53 -20.21 -6.53
C THR A 805 -4.01 -20.19 -6.66
N ARG A 806 -3.33 -19.48 -5.78
CA ARG A 806 -1.87 -19.50 -5.66
C ARG A 806 -1.50 -20.00 -4.28
N TRP A 807 -0.54 -20.87 -4.23
CA TRP A 807 -0.02 -21.43 -3.01
C TRP A 807 1.49 -21.23 -2.91
N ARG A 808 1.95 -20.85 -1.72
CA ARG A 808 3.36 -20.67 -1.40
C ARG A 808 3.72 -21.39 -0.11
N ALA A 809 4.98 -21.75 0.02
CA ALA A 809 5.54 -22.31 1.25
C ALA A 809 7.00 -21.91 1.39
N GLY A 810 7.49 -21.80 2.62
CA GLY A 810 8.86 -21.43 2.90
C GLY A 810 9.38 -22.09 4.16
N VAL A 811 10.70 -22.31 4.17
CA VAL A 811 11.44 -22.84 5.30
C VAL A 811 12.63 -21.93 5.57
N THR A 812 12.77 -21.48 6.79
CA THR A 812 13.97 -20.76 7.27
C THR A 812 14.62 -21.59 8.35
N TYR A 813 15.91 -21.89 8.19
CA TYR A 813 16.72 -22.58 9.18
C TYR A 813 17.82 -21.67 9.70
N ARG A 814 17.82 -21.38 11.00
CA ARG A 814 18.86 -20.59 11.66
C ARG A 814 20.07 -21.46 11.94
N LEU A 815 21.11 -21.32 11.14
CA LEU A 815 22.34 -22.08 11.25
C LEU A 815 23.15 -21.62 12.48
N ARG A 816 23.28 -20.28 12.66
CA ARG A 816 23.89 -19.62 13.82
C ARG A 816 23.00 -18.45 14.25
N GLY A 817 23.42 -17.73 15.32
CA GLY A 817 22.64 -16.57 15.80
C GLY A 817 22.42 -15.48 14.74
N ASP A 818 23.38 -15.35 13.84
CA ASP A 818 23.45 -14.31 12.80
C ASP A 818 23.18 -14.82 11.38
N LEU A 819 23.25 -16.13 11.12
CA LEU A 819 23.12 -16.72 9.78
C LEU A 819 21.90 -17.63 9.66
N SER A 820 21.09 -17.41 8.64
CA SER A 820 19.92 -18.22 8.31
C SER A 820 19.98 -18.68 6.84
N LEU A 821 19.53 -19.90 6.60
CA LEU A 821 19.25 -20.46 5.28
C LEU A 821 17.75 -20.33 5.00
N LEU A 822 17.41 -19.98 3.78
CA LEU A 822 16.04 -19.81 3.32
C LEU A 822 15.79 -20.70 2.11
N VAL A 823 14.66 -21.37 2.07
CA VAL A 823 14.14 -22.05 0.88
C VAL A 823 12.67 -21.67 0.77
N SER A 824 12.25 -21.24 -0.40
CA SER A 824 10.85 -20.88 -0.63
C SER A 824 10.37 -21.35 -1.99
N GLY A 825 9.09 -21.69 -2.06
CA GLY A 825 8.39 -22.00 -3.28
C GLY A 825 7.18 -21.08 -3.41
N ASP A 826 7.05 -20.43 -4.54
CA ASP A 826 5.91 -19.61 -4.91
C ASP A 826 5.16 -20.23 -6.07
N ASN A 827 3.85 -19.94 -6.17
CA ASN A 827 2.97 -20.52 -7.18
C ASN A 827 3.14 -22.04 -7.30
N LEU A 828 3.13 -22.75 -6.16
CA LEU A 828 3.38 -24.20 -6.09
C LEU A 828 2.42 -25.04 -6.96
N LEU A 829 1.23 -24.50 -7.26
CA LEU A 829 0.26 -25.11 -8.15
C LEU A 829 0.60 -24.93 -9.64
N ASN A 830 1.63 -24.16 -9.97
CA ASN A 830 2.12 -23.88 -11.32
C ASN A 830 1.05 -23.27 -12.24
N VAL A 831 0.24 -22.34 -11.72
CA VAL A 831 -0.77 -21.64 -12.52
C VAL A 831 -0.10 -20.57 -13.36
N GLN A 832 -0.08 -20.71 -14.68
CA GLN A 832 0.61 -19.81 -15.61
C GLN A 832 -0.33 -18.97 -16.47
N THR A 833 -1.63 -19.24 -16.44
CA THR A 833 -2.66 -18.57 -17.26
C THR A 833 -3.76 -17.99 -16.39
N GLY A 834 -4.51 -17.04 -16.91
CA GLY A 834 -5.83 -16.69 -16.40
C GLY A 834 -5.89 -15.64 -15.30
N ALA A 835 -4.94 -14.72 -15.23
CA ALA A 835 -5.13 -13.56 -14.35
C ALA A 835 -4.41 -12.32 -14.92
N PRO A 836 -5.12 -11.24 -15.21
CA PRO A 836 -6.58 -11.01 -15.14
C PRO A 836 -7.34 -11.42 -16.40
N ASP A 837 -6.66 -11.84 -17.46
CA ASP A 837 -7.23 -12.15 -18.76
C ASP A 837 -6.51 -13.33 -19.44
N ASN A 838 -7.03 -13.80 -20.54
CA ASN A 838 -6.50 -14.95 -21.28
C ASN A 838 -5.25 -14.67 -22.13
N THR A 839 -4.74 -13.45 -22.10
CA THR A 839 -3.47 -13.09 -22.75
C THR A 839 -2.33 -12.89 -21.77
N ALA A 840 -2.62 -12.75 -20.48
CA ALA A 840 -1.61 -12.59 -19.44
C ALA A 840 -0.96 -13.94 -19.10
N VAL A 841 0.34 -14.02 -19.25
CA VAL A 841 1.15 -15.17 -18.81
C VAL A 841 1.82 -14.84 -17.50
N MET A 842 1.65 -15.71 -16.51
CA MET A 842 2.26 -15.56 -15.19
C MET A 842 3.51 -16.44 -15.07
N ALA A 843 4.45 -16.02 -14.23
CA ALA A 843 5.54 -16.88 -13.81
C ALA A 843 4.98 -18.16 -13.17
N GLY A 844 5.48 -19.31 -13.59
CA GLY A 844 5.05 -20.58 -13.03
C GLY A 844 5.61 -20.83 -11.63
N ARG A 845 5.65 -22.09 -11.22
CA ARG A 845 6.23 -22.48 -9.95
C ARG A 845 7.67 -21.95 -9.83
N THR A 846 7.90 -21.09 -8.84
CA THR A 846 9.23 -20.50 -8.60
C THR A 846 9.80 -21.07 -7.33
N MET A 847 10.98 -21.69 -7.43
CA MET A 847 11.71 -22.23 -6.28
C MET A 847 12.98 -21.43 -6.06
N THR A 848 13.16 -20.90 -4.85
CA THR A 848 14.34 -20.10 -4.50
C THR A 848 15.01 -20.64 -3.25
N ALA A 849 16.33 -20.53 -3.21
CA ALA A 849 17.14 -20.79 -2.03
C ALA A 849 18.07 -19.60 -1.77
N GLY A 850 18.42 -19.38 -0.52
CA GLY A 850 19.28 -18.24 -0.19
C GLY A 850 19.78 -18.23 1.24
N VAL A 851 20.54 -17.19 1.51
CA VAL A 851 21.15 -16.94 2.80
C VAL A 851 20.77 -15.54 3.30
N ARG A 852 20.64 -15.42 4.61
CA ARG A 852 20.47 -14.14 5.30
C ARG A 852 21.39 -14.09 6.49
N THR A 853 22.18 -13.01 6.59
CA THR A 853 22.99 -12.73 7.77
C THR A 853 22.61 -11.40 8.40
N VAL A 854 22.69 -11.33 9.74
CA VAL A 854 22.39 -10.12 10.54
C VAL A 854 23.53 -9.95 11.53
N PHE A 855 24.28 -8.85 11.48
CA PHE A 855 25.45 -8.58 12.32
C PHE A 855 25.60 -7.11 12.72
#